data_b87560e83141bd4a6d10590c6570f802
#
_entry.id   b87560e83141bd4a6d10590c6570f802
#
_cell.length_a   1.000
_cell.length_b   1.000
_cell.length_c   1.000
_cell.angle_alpha   90.00
_cell.angle_beta   90.00
_cell.angle_gamma   90.00
#
_symmetry.space_group_name_H-M   'P 1'
#
loop_
_entity.id
_entity.type
_entity.pdbx_description
1 polymer ?
#
loop_
_entity_poly.entity_id
_entity_poly.type
_entity_poly.pdbx_seq_one_letter_code
_entity_poly.pdbx_strand_id
1 'polypeptide(L)'
;MSTFDNALSSRPRSHANRRDLAQSHYESVALRSLDWVGDACFSISVIVVPLTSAVIRDTGVAIFIACSLLMGLTWAVRQIIEPKSCTRFSGAEVIVLASVALVSVQLLKLPHGILTVLSPFLSKHLQYWQVATGEATTWQTISLTPTLTKSGLVLLITYVVFFLAARQRINSRYEVDRIMKLLAISAATMAAIGLTQVLLGVDEFLGVFEHHSRSAKWPAKGAFTNQNHFAHFLSLGLGPLIFWWFSYERSGVPAARHSTGFGRSLQGGKSESSNQKMLVAGLIAVVALAGLASTSRGGVLCLLISATVALLAFGVNSMRIAKLAIPVCIFVVIGTLELGTASLQTKWQSIVNSSSASDLSSGRMMLWHSLAEAIPNFWRMGSGLGSHAEVYPMWLDQEFNVRFSHAECGYLQILLELGVPGLMLLVCGITYCFLAIKRSLSSGVAGKDRARILILGAGILVSCLHSFVDFVWYIPGCLIPTIVTAVCLLCATEKPDSATHNSTGSKTVNAVRWPTVFAWLVVILILPIGELSAGPAIRVARTERNWLESRNKSILPDEQIQHLQTCVRINPNDSRAYAKLATAYLDRFQRLQSESGNAITITELRGIVRSSEFTSNREVAEWLVRAFGKCSSDLYRANLAARNALLRQPMRGEAYVVLAQVGFLTGNSEHDEEQLIQQAMEVRPYESYIHYIRGLSMAANGMIDQSLESFSRAYALDKDLSQTIVQGLSPYLTPETFIETIRPDSVGLWHLFKAYESQGRLKEQQEVAQWYSSHIDDYMSLENKQNKEFWRRCEVIYSFSGSSQQAANCLRMMIELSPNDFNLKKKLGLALLNLGEIQEALGELEWCQMRAPEDIEVKAALQKIHADVRVGGTR
;
A
#
# COMPACT_ATOMS: atom_id res chain seq x y z
N MET A 1 75.79 38.92 -53.32
CA MET A 1 74.78 39.94 -53.67
C MET A 1 73.54 39.19 -53.99
N SER A 2 72.50 39.31 -53.29
CA SER A 2 71.92 40.31 -52.35
C SER A 2 70.89 39.65 -51.47
N THR A 3 71.03 39.89 -50.24
CA THR A 3 70.04 39.78 -49.17
C THR A 3 69.12 41.01 -49.19
N PHE A 4 67.96 40.87 -48.56
CA PHE A 4 66.91 41.88 -48.34
C PHE A 4 65.75 41.80 -49.31
N ASP A 5 64.63 41.13 -48.82
CA ASP A 5 63.32 41.73 -48.63
C ASP A 5 62.31 40.63 -48.26
N ASN A 6 62.01 40.53 -47.00
CA ASN A 6 60.73 39.95 -46.55
C ASN A 6 60.46 40.31 -45.08
N ALA A 7 60.08 41.57 -44.89
CA ALA A 7 59.42 42.01 -43.68
C ALA A 7 58.29 42.93 -44.10
N LEU A 8 57.04 42.48 -43.86
CA LEU A 8 55.81 43.25 -43.77
C LEU A 8 54.63 42.49 -44.37
N SER A 9 54.11 41.54 -43.61
CA SER A 9 52.67 41.31 -43.62
C SER A 9 52.20 40.56 -42.32
N SER A 10 52.41 41.17 -41.16
CA SER A 10 51.68 40.80 -39.93
C SER A 10 50.39 41.59 -39.90
N ARG A 11 49.31 41.00 -40.45
CA ARG A 11 47.91 41.42 -40.17
C ARG A 11 47.44 40.78 -38.90
N PRO A 12 46.64 41.50 -38.06
CA PRO A 12 46.27 41.04 -36.73
C PRO A 12 45.22 39.94 -36.80
N ARG A 13 45.61 38.68 -36.58
CA ARG A 13 44.72 37.53 -36.32
C ARG A 13 44.15 37.53 -34.90
N SER A 14 43.84 38.63 -34.21
CA SER A 14 43.64 38.68 -32.80
C SER A 14 42.21 38.80 -32.32
N HIS A 15 41.22 39.14 -33.15
CA HIS A 15 39.84 39.33 -32.68
C HIS A 15 38.92 38.12 -32.95
N ALA A 16 39.08 37.42 -34.06
CA ALA A 16 38.30 36.20 -34.34
C ALA A 16 38.69 35.07 -33.39
N ASN A 17 39.98 34.82 -33.16
CA ASN A 17 40.47 33.78 -32.25
C ASN A 17 40.06 34.00 -30.76
N ARG A 18 39.90 35.24 -30.29
CA ARG A 18 39.46 35.51 -28.91
C ARG A 18 37.97 35.27 -28.74
N ARG A 19 37.12 35.56 -29.73
CA ARG A 19 35.70 35.27 -29.69
C ARG A 19 35.44 33.77 -29.74
N ASP A 20 36.10 33.04 -30.62
CA ASP A 20 35.98 31.58 -30.74
C ASP A 20 36.47 30.85 -29.49
N LEU A 21 37.57 31.28 -28.86
CA LEU A 21 38.08 30.76 -27.59
C LEU A 21 37.14 31.08 -26.41
N ALA A 22 36.59 32.28 -26.36
CA ALA A 22 35.61 32.66 -25.34
C ALA A 22 34.32 31.86 -25.51
N GLN A 23 33.82 31.70 -26.73
CA GLN A 23 32.62 30.92 -27.02
C GLN A 23 32.83 29.44 -26.70
N SER A 24 33.96 28.82 -27.07
CA SER A 24 34.31 27.45 -26.70
C SER A 24 34.45 27.26 -25.17
N HIS A 25 34.95 28.28 -24.47
CA HIS A 25 35.03 28.26 -23.00
C HIS A 25 33.64 28.35 -22.37
N TYR A 26 32.74 29.23 -22.81
CA TYR A 26 31.36 29.33 -22.35
C TYR A 26 30.58 28.05 -22.62
N GLU A 27 30.70 27.47 -23.82
CA GLU A 27 30.08 26.18 -24.17
C GLU A 27 30.57 25.06 -23.24
N SER A 28 31.90 25.02 -22.94
CA SER A 28 32.44 24.00 -22.01
C SER A 28 32.00 24.18 -20.57
N VAL A 29 31.79 25.41 -20.09
CA VAL A 29 31.27 25.71 -18.74
C VAL A 29 29.79 25.35 -18.66
N ALA A 30 28.99 25.74 -19.67
CA ALA A 30 27.57 25.41 -19.74
C ALA A 30 27.33 23.88 -19.73
N LEU A 31 28.09 23.13 -20.53
CA LEU A 31 27.99 21.66 -20.57
C LEU A 31 28.36 21.01 -19.23
N ARG A 32 29.40 21.49 -18.53
CA ARG A 32 29.76 21.00 -17.18
C ARG A 32 28.68 21.29 -16.15
N SER A 33 28.06 22.46 -16.21
CA SER A 33 26.96 22.82 -15.32
C SER A 33 25.75 21.92 -15.53
N LEU A 34 25.41 21.63 -16.79
CA LEU A 34 24.30 20.68 -17.11
C LEU A 34 24.61 19.27 -16.60
N ASP A 35 25.85 18.79 -16.79
CA ASP A 35 26.26 17.48 -16.28
C ASP A 35 26.18 17.43 -14.75
N TRP A 36 26.58 18.49 -14.05
CA TRP A 36 26.50 18.58 -12.59
C TRP A 36 25.03 18.53 -12.09
N VAL A 37 24.13 19.29 -12.72
CA VAL A 37 22.70 19.28 -12.39
C VAL A 37 22.10 17.88 -12.62
N GLY A 38 22.41 17.25 -13.75
CA GLY A 38 21.98 15.89 -14.05
C GLY A 38 22.48 14.87 -13.03
N ASP A 39 23.75 14.94 -12.60
CA ASP A 39 24.36 14.07 -11.59
C ASP A 39 23.75 14.29 -10.20
N ALA A 40 23.45 15.55 -9.85
CA ALA A 40 22.77 15.87 -8.59
C ALA A 40 21.35 15.29 -8.57
N CYS A 41 20.56 15.51 -9.63
CA CYS A 41 19.21 14.96 -9.75
C CYS A 41 19.20 13.42 -9.74
N PHE A 42 20.15 12.79 -10.41
CA PHE A 42 20.32 11.35 -10.38
C PHE A 42 20.62 10.84 -8.97
N SER A 43 21.57 11.48 -8.27
CA SER A 43 21.96 11.10 -6.92
C SER A 43 20.83 11.29 -5.91
N ILE A 44 20.07 12.40 -6.02
CA ILE A 44 18.87 12.65 -5.22
C ILE A 44 17.84 11.54 -5.46
N SER A 45 17.60 11.15 -6.71
CA SER A 45 16.65 10.07 -7.05
C SER A 45 17.06 8.74 -6.42
N VAL A 46 18.35 8.41 -6.36
CA VAL A 46 18.85 7.13 -5.84
C VAL A 46 18.94 7.10 -4.30
N ILE A 47 19.20 8.23 -3.65
CA ILE A 47 19.40 8.29 -2.19
C ILE A 47 18.16 8.83 -1.49
N VAL A 48 17.65 10.00 -1.89
CA VAL A 48 16.60 10.72 -1.13
C VAL A 48 15.24 10.11 -1.34
N VAL A 49 14.90 9.72 -2.57
CA VAL A 49 13.56 9.15 -2.85
C VAL A 49 13.28 7.87 -2.06
N PRO A 50 14.20 6.89 -1.94
CA PRO A 50 14.00 5.76 -1.05
C PRO A 50 13.82 6.15 0.42
N LEU A 51 14.53 7.17 0.91
CA LEU A 51 14.42 7.66 2.29
C LEU A 51 13.06 8.32 2.60
N THR A 52 12.36 8.81 1.58
CA THR A 52 11.02 9.41 1.75
C THR A 52 9.87 8.39 1.65
N SER A 53 10.16 7.11 1.39
CA SER A 53 9.16 6.10 1.05
C SER A 53 8.12 5.82 2.14
N ALA A 54 8.46 5.96 3.43
CA ALA A 54 7.53 5.77 4.54
C ALA A 54 6.93 7.08 5.05
N VAL A 55 7.74 8.13 5.07
CA VAL A 55 7.45 9.38 5.79
C VAL A 55 6.57 10.31 4.98
N ILE A 56 6.91 10.51 3.71
CA ILE A 56 6.25 11.47 2.83
C ILE A 56 6.25 10.90 1.41
N ARG A 57 5.51 9.80 1.20
CA ARG A 57 5.47 9.09 -0.09
C ARG A 57 5.22 10.03 -1.27
N ASP A 58 4.24 10.90 -1.15
CA ASP A 58 3.85 11.80 -2.24
C ASP A 58 4.88 12.90 -2.50
N THR A 59 5.55 13.39 -1.45
CA THR A 59 6.69 14.32 -1.59
C THR A 59 7.87 13.62 -2.27
N GLY A 60 8.17 12.37 -1.91
CA GLY A 60 9.19 11.57 -2.57
C GLY A 60 8.92 11.38 -4.06
N VAL A 61 7.68 11.09 -4.42
CA VAL A 61 7.22 11.00 -5.82
C VAL A 61 7.37 12.35 -6.53
N ALA A 62 6.99 13.46 -5.89
CA ALA A 62 7.13 14.80 -6.47
C ALA A 62 8.62 15.17 -6.70
N ILE A 63 9.50 14.87 -5.76
CA ILE A 63 10.96 15.03 -5.91
C ILE A 63 11.48 14.19 -7.08
N PHE A 64 11.03 12.93 -7.18
CA PHE A 64 11.42 12.05 -8.27
C PHE A 64 10.98 12.57 -9.65
N ILE A 65 9.73 13.07 -9.74
CA ILE A 65 9.21 13.70 -10.96
C ILE A 65 10.08 14.91 -11.33
N ALA A 66 10.33 15.82 -10.40
CA ALA A 66 11.14 17.01 -10.63
C ALA A 66 12.58 16.66 -11.08
N CYS A 67 13.24 15.74 -10.39
CA CYS A 67 14.59 15.29 -10.75
C CYS A 67 14.62 14.63 -12.13
N SER A 68 13.65 13.78 -12.45
CA SER A 68 13.56 13.09 -13.74
C SER A 68 13.35 14.08 -14.91
N LEU A 69 12.46 15.05 -14.72
CA LEU A 69 12.21 16.09 -15.71
C LEU A 69 13.43 17.01 -15.91
N LEU A 70 14.12 17.38 -14.82
CA LEU A 70 15.37 18.15 -14.90
C LEU A 70 16.47 17.35 -15.61
N MET A 71 16.59 16.05 -15.36
CA MET A 71 17.53 15.19 -16.11
C MET A 71 17.19 15.13 -17.60
N GLY A 72 15.92 15.00 -17.95
CA GLY A 72 15.47 15.06 -19.35
C GLY A 72 15.74 16.40 -19.99
N LEU A 73 15.51 17.50 -19.26
CA LEU A 73 15.78 18.87 -19.71
C LEU A 73 17.29 19.10 -19.94
N THR A 74 18.14 18.72 -18.99
CA THR A 74 19.61 18.87 -19.14
C THR A 74 20.12 18.09 -20.34
N TRP A 75 19.60 16.89 -20.59
CA TRP A 75 19.91 16.10 -21.76
C TRP A 75 19.45 16.81 -23.04
N ALA A 76 18.25 17.34 -23.12
CA ALA A 76 17.68 18.01 -24.28
C ALA A 76 18.49 19.32 -24.60
N VAL A 77 18.78 20.14 -23.58
CA VAL A 77 19.58 21.36 -23.72
C VAL A 77 20.99 21.03 -24.23
N ARG A 78 21.59 19.93 -23.71
CA ARG A 78 22.88 19.47 -24.21
C ARG A 78 22.85 19.12 -25.70
N GLN A 79 21.80 18.45 -26.20
CA GLN A 79 21.62 18.14 -27.61
C GLN A 79 21.50 19.41 -28.49
N ILE A 80 20.95 20.49 -27.91
CA ILE A 80 20.85 21.78 -28.60
C ILE A 80 22.21 22.46 -28.69
N ILE A 81 23.00 22.46 -27.60
CA ILE A 81 24.32 23.05 -27.52
C ILE A 81 25.34 22.25 -28.36
N GLU A 82 25.23 20.92 -28.33
CA GLU A 82 26.15 19.99 -28.98
C GLU A 82 25.42 19.10 -30.01
N PRO A 83 24.97 19.63 -31.17
CA PRO A 83 24.12 18.91 -32.12
C PRO A 83 24.80 17.67 -32.76
N LYS A 84 26.12 17.54 -32.63
CA LYS A 84 26.91 16.41 -33.15
C LYS A 84 26.93 15.21 -32.16
N SER A 85 26.40 15.39 -30.96
CA SER A 85 26.37 14.30 -30.00
C SER A 85 25.41 13.19 -30.47
N CYS A 86 25.87 11.95 -30.44
CA CYS A 86 25.07 10.79 -30.83
C CYS A 86 24.35 10.23 -29.62
N THR A 87 23.04 10.00 -29.75
CA THR A 87 22.25 9.28 -28.73
C THR A 87 22.45 7.76 -28.86
N ARG A 88 22.61 7.10 -27.73
CA ARG A 88 22.74 5.64 -27.67
C ARG A 88 21.35 5.03 -27.68
N PHE A 89 21.16 4.05 -28.51
CA PHE A 89 19.93 3.30 -28.65
C PHE A 89 20.23 1.80 -28.58
N SER A 90 19.64 1.12 -27.61
CA SER A 90 19.88 -0.31 -27.35
C SER A 90 18.74 -1.23 -27.80
N GLY A 91 17.55 -0.66 -28.01
CA GLY A 91 16.31 -1.40 -28.24
C GLY A 91 15.45 -1.58 -26.97
N ALA A 92 16.01 -1.45 -25.76
CA ALA A 92 15.26 -1.41 -24.52
C ALA A 92 14.29 -0.21 -24.47
N GLU A 93 14.67 0.89 -25.14
CA GLU A 93 13.87 2.10 -25.28
C GLU A 93 12.51 1.83 -25.94
N VAL A 94 12.46 0.88 -26.90
CA VAL A 94 11.19 0.49 -27.56
C VAL A 94 10.26 -0.17 -26.56
N ILE A 95 10.77 -1.04 -25.69
CA ILE A 95 9.97 -1.75 -24.69
C ILE A 95 9.35 -0.76 -23.69
N VAL A 96 10.14 0.19 -23.18
CA VAL A 96 9.63 1.17 -22.21
C VAL A 96 8.64 2.17 -22.84
N LEU A 97 8.86 2.58 -24.10
CA LEU A 97 7.92 3.43 -24.84
C LEU A 97 6.63 2.68 -25.19
N ALA A 98 6.72 1.38 -25.53
CA ALA A 98 5.54 0.56 -25.77
C ALA A 98 4.69 0.40 -24.50
N SER A 99 5.30 0.36 -23.31
CA SER A 99 4.54 0.34 -22.05
C SER A 99 3.75 1.62 -21.82
N VAL A 100 4.31 2.78 -22.15
CA VAL A 100 3.60 4.08 -22.12
C VAL A 100 2.44 4.08 -23.10
N ALA A 101 2.65 3.59 -24.33
CA ALA A 101 1.60 3.49 -25.33
C ALA A 101 0.46 2.58 -24.89
N LEU A 102 0.76 1.41 -24.31
CA LEU A 102 -0.24 0.47 -23.77
C LEU A 102 -1.14 1.15 -22.72
N VAL A 103 -0.55 1.82 -21.73
CA VAL A 103 -1.32 2.50 -20.67
C VAL A 103 -2.09 3.70 -21.22
N SER A 104 -1.54 4.41 -22.22
CA SER A 104 -2.23 5.52 -22.88
C SER A 104 -3.50 5.04 -23.60
N VAL A 105 -3.45 3.88 -24.26
CA VAL A 105 -4.62 3.26 -24.91
C VAL A 105 -5.72 2.93 -23.89
N GLN A 106 -5.39 2.53 -22.68
CA GLN A 106 -6.39 2.25 -21.63
C GLN A 106 -7.22 3.48 -21.23
N LEU A 107 -6.71 4.69 -21.47
CA LEU A 107 -7.37 5.97 -21.14
C LEU A 107 -8.15 6.57 -22.32
N LEU A 108 -8.00 6.03 -23.53
CA LEU A 108 -8.73 6.54 -24.68
C LEU A 108 -10.21 6.24 -24.56
N LYS A 109 -11.03 7.22 -24.96
CA LYS A 109 -12.47 7.02 -25.14
C LYS A 109 -12.69 6.24 -26.43
N LEU A 110 -13.13 5.00 -26.30
CA LEU A 110 -13.31 4.09 -27.42
C LEU A 110 -14.80 3.93 -27.77
N PRO A 111 -15.12 3.75 -29.03
CA PRO A 111 -16.47 3.34 -29.46
C PRO A 111 -16.87 2.01 -28.81
N HIS A 112 -18.15 1.86 -28.48
CA HIS A 112 -18.68 0.68 -27.80
C HIS A 112 -18.27 -0.65 -28.47
N GLY A 113 -18.34 -0.75 -29.80
CA GLY A 113 -17.94 -1.98 -30.53
C GLY A 113 -16.47 -2.34 -30.37
N ILE A 114 -15.55 -1.37 -30.25
CA ILE A 114 -14.13 -1.64 -29.99
C ILE A 114 -13.94 -2.04 -28.51
N LEU A 115 -14.64 -1.37 -27.60
CA LEU A 115 -14.55 -1.63 -26.19
C LEU A 115 -15.03 -3.04 -25.83
N THR A 116 -16.11 -3.52 -26.43
CA THR A 116 -16.63 -4.89 -26.24
C THR A 116 -15.65 -5.96 -26.69
N VAL A 117 -14.83 -5.67 -27.72
CA VAL A 117 -13.76 -6.60 -28.16
C VAL A 117 -12.56 -6.55 -27.22
N LEU A 118 -12.12 -5.37 -26.80
CA LEU A 118 -10.91 -5.20 -25.99
C LEU A 118 -11.15 -5.52 -24.48
N SER A 119 -12.32 -5.23 -23.97
CA SER A 119 -12.72 -5.47 -22.58
C SER A 119 -14.19 -5.92 -22.51
N PRO A 120 -14.50 -7.19 -22.82
CA PRO A 120 -15.86 -7.74 -22.81
C PRO A 120 -16.56 -7.60 -21.45
N PHE A 121 -15.78 -7.62 -20.38
CA PHE A 121 -16.24 -7.47 -19.01
C PHE A 121 -17.07 -6.18 -18.82
N LEU A 122 -16.60 -5.06 -19.35
CA LEU A 122 -17.22 -3.76 -19.16
C LEU A 122 -18.65 -3.70 -19.70
N SER A 123 -18.88 -4.27 -20.89
CA SER A 123 -20.20 -4.29 -21.51
C SER A 123 -21.19 -5.18 -20.76
N LYS A 124 -20.71 -6.21 -20.06
CA LYS A 124 -21.54 -7.14 -19.31
C LYS A 124 -21.85 -6.64 -17.88
N HIS A 125 -20.90 -6.03 -17.20
CA HIS A 125 -21.00 -5.72 -15.78
C HIS A 125 -21.22 -4.24 -15.44
N LEU A 126 -21.31 -3.35 -16.42
CA LEU A 126 -21.61 -1.93 -16.22
C LEU A 126 -22.89 -1.51 -16.97
N GLN A 127 -23.89 -2.40 -17.07
CA GLN A 127 -25.12 -2.17 -17.82
C GLN A 127 -25.92 -0.99 -17.28
N TYR A 128 -25.97 -0.84 -15.95
CA TYR A 128 -26.78 0.17 -15.28
C TYR A 128 -26.02 1.46 -14.95
N TRP A 129 -24.78 1.60 -15.42
CA TRP A 129 -23.99 2.82 -15.20
C TRP A 129 -24.64 4.06 -15.84
N GLN A 130 -25.30 3.91 -16.99
CA GLN A 130 -26.04 4.99 -17.65
C GLN A 130 -27.22 5.47 -16.80
N VAL A 131 -27.99 4.55 -16.23
CA VAL A 131 -29.10 4.87 -15.33
C VAL A 131 -28.59 5.65 -14.11
N ALA A 132 -27.49 5.19 -13.53
CA ALA A 132 -26.88 5.83 -12.38
C ALA A 132 -26.39 7.25 -12.65
N THR A 133 -25.77 7.48 -13.79
CA THR A 133 -25.11 8.77 -14.10
C THR A 133 -25.99 9.73 -14.90
N GLY A 134 -27.00 9.23 -15.58
CA GLY A 134 -27.83 10.02 -16.53
C GLY A 134 -27.08 10.40 -17.81
N GLU A 135 -25.94 9.74 -18.10
CA GLU A 135 -25.17 9.97 -19.31
C GLU A 135 -25.86 9.32 -20.54
N ALA A 136 -25.74 9.95 -21.70
CA ALA A 136 -26.27 9.40 -22.95
C ALA A 136 -25.48 8.22 -23.52
N THR A 137 -24.25 8.01 -23.05
CA THR A 137 -23.32 6.98 -23.54
C THR A 137 -22.93 6.01 -22.44
N THR A 138 -22.59 4.77 -22.83
CA THR A 138 -22.02 3.78 -21.91
C THR A 138 -20.61 4.19 -21.47
N TRP A 139 -20.04 3.48 -20.48
CA TRP A 139 -18.62 3.62 -20.13
C TRP A 139 -17.72 3.41 -21.35
N GLN A 140 -16.73 4.27 -21.55
CA GLN A 140 -16.00 4.35 -22.82
C GLN A 140 -14.50 4.02 -22.72
N THR A 141 -13.92 3.94 -21.51
CA THR A 141 -12.48 3.65 -21.35
C THR A 141 -12.25 2.20 -20.95
N ILE A 142 -11.12 1.61 -21.36
CA ILE A 142 -10.71 0.27 -20.89
C ILE A 142 -10.48 0.31 -19.39
N SER A 143 -9.83 1.37 -18.90
CA SER A 143 -9.60 1.54 -17.47
C SER A 143 -10.90 1.71 -16.69
N LEU A 144 -11.08 0.88 -15.64
CA LEU A 144 -12.14 1.02 -14.63
C LEU A 144 -11.87 2.14 -13.61
N THR A 145 -10.64 2.63 -13.58
CA THR A 145 -10.20 3.69 -12.67
C THR A 145 -9.37 4.75 -13.40
N PRO A 146 -9.97 5.50 -14.34
CA PRO A 146 -9.22 6.41 -15.22
C PRO A 146 -8.33 7.40 -14.46
N THR A 147 -8.77 7.88 -13.30
CA THR A 147 -8.01 8.81 -12.47
C THR A 147 -6.74 8.15 -11.93
N LEU A 148 -6.82 6.91 -11.43
CA LEU A 148 -5.67 6.16 -10.93
C LEU A 148 -4.73 5.78 -12.08
N THR A 149 -5.29 5.33 -13.21
CA THR A 149 -4.51 4.98 -14.41
C THR A 149 -3.77 6.20 -14.97
N LYS A 150 -4.39 7.38 -14.95
CA LYS A 150 -3.70 8.64 -15.34
C LYS A 150 -2.53 8.95 -14.40
N SER A 151 -2.71 8.80 -13.10
CA SER A 151 -1.63 8.98 -12.11
C SER A 151 -0.52 7.94 -12.30
N GLY A 152 -0.88 6.68 -12.57
CA GLY A 152 0.04 5.61 -12.91
C GLY A 152 0.81 5.87 -14.21
N LEU A 153 0.14 6.38 -15.25
CA LEU A 153 0.76 6.78 -16.52
C LEU A 153 1.81 7.89 -16.33
N VAL A 154 1.48 8.89 -15.53
CA VAL A 154 2.41 9.98 -15.20
C VAL A 154 3.67 9.43 -14.53
N LEU A 155 3.49 8.55 -13.55
CA LEU A 155 4.62 7.91 -12.86
C LEU A 155 5.42 7.02 -13.81
N LEU A 156 4.76 6.26 -14.70
CA LEU A 156 5.41 5.45 -15.73
C LEU A 156 6.21 6.31 -16.70
N ILE A 157 5.67 7.42 -17.20
CA ILE A 157 6.40 8.38 -18.04
C ILE A 157 7.62 8.91 -17.28
N THR A 158 7.49 9.21 -15.99
CA THR A 158 8.60 9.66 -15.16
C THR A 158 9.72 8.62 -15.09
N TYR A 159 9.39 7.34 -14.88
CA TYR A 159 10.36 6.24 -14.91
C TYR A 159 11.02 6.10 -16.29
N VAL A 160 10.27 6.28 -17.37
CA VAL A 160 10.79 6.22 -18.74
C VAL A 160 11.75 7.37 -19.00
N VAL A 161 11.39 8.61 -18.64
CA VAL A 161 12.27 9.78 -18.76
C VAL A 161 13.54 9.57 -17.93
N PHE A 162 13.42 9.09 -16.69
CA PHE A 162 14.57 8.77 -15.84
C PHE A 162 15.47 7.70 -16.47
N PHE A 163 14.88 6.61 -16.96
CA PHE A 163 15.61 5.53 -17.65
C PHE A 163 16.37 6.08 -18.88
N LEU A 164 15.69 6.82 -19.75
CA LEU A 164 16.28 7.39 -20.97
C LEU A 164 17.41 8.38 -20.65
N ALA A 165 17.21 9.29 -19.71
CA ALA A 165 18.23 10.26 -19.30
C ALA A 165 19.44 9.57 -18.66
N ALA A 166 19.20 8.63 -17.73
CA ALA A 166 20.24 7.83 -17.09
C ALA A 166 21.03 7.01 -18.13
N ARG A 167 20.33 6.43 -19.12
CA ARG A 167 20.94 5.65 -20.21
C ARG A 167 21.90 6.51 -21.07
N GLN A 168 21.56 7.77 -21.33
CA GLN A 168 22.44 8.70 -22.05
C GLN A 168 23.60 9.20 -21.18
N ARG A 169 23.38 9.36 -19.87
CA ARG A 169 24.39 9.88 -18.95
C ARG A 169 25.45 8.85 -18.56
N ILE A 170 25.06 7.58 -18.38
CA ILE A 170 25.97 6.49 -18.00
C ILE A 170 26.60 5.91 -19.27
N ASN A 171 27.85 6.27 -19.56
CA ASN A 171 28.46 5.97 -20.83
C ASN A 171 29.80 5.22 -20.73
N SER A 172 30.31 4.97 -19.54
CA SER A 172 31.58 4.31 -19.33
C SER A 172 31.52 3.31 -18.15
N ARG A 173 32.41 2.32 -18.20
CA ARG A 173 32.57 1.36 -17.09
C ARG A 173 33.00 2.04 -15.79
N TYR A 174 33.70 3.16 -15.86
CA TYR A 174 34.05 3.97 -14.69
C TYR A 174 32.80 4.55 -14.02
N GLU A 175 31.89 5.11 -14.81
CA GLU A 175 30.62 5.63 -14.29
C GLU A 175 29.75 4.52 -13.70
N VAL A 176 29.68 3.34 -14.33
CA VAL A 176 29.00 2.18 -13.76
C VAL A 176 29.58 1.82 -12.39
N ASP A 177 30.92 1.78 -12.23
CA ASP A 177 31.54 1.52 -10.93
C ASP A 177 31.21 2.61 -9.89
N ARG A 178 31.14 3.88 -10.30
CA ARG A 178 30.73 5.01 -9.45
C ARG A 178 29.28 4.87 -8.98
N ILE A 179 28.39 4.47 -9.86
CA ILE A 179 26.96 4.29 -9.56
C ILE A 179 26.74 3.05 -8.69
N MET A 180 27.47 1.95 -8.93
CA MET A 180 27.44 0.81 -8.02
C MET A 180 27.86 1.20 -6.59
N LYS A 181 28.85 2.10 -6.43
CA LYS A 181 29.20 2.65 -5.11
C LYS A 181 28.10 3.51 -4.52
N LEU A 182 27.38 4.29 -5.34
CA LEU A 182 26.24 5.09 -4.90
C LEU A 182 25.11 4.20 -4.39
N LEU A 183 24.75 3.12 -5.10
CA LEU A 183 23.77 2.11 -4.65
C LEU A 183 24.23 1.43 -3.34
N ALA A 184 25.50 1.10 -3.23
CA ALA A 184 26.12 0.53 -2.04
C ALA A 184 25.99 1.45 -0.81
N ILE A 185 26.30 2.72 -0.98
CA ILE A 185 26.20 3.75 0.08
C ILE A 185 24.73 3.95 0.47
N SER A 186 23.83 4.06 -0.50
CA SER A 186 22.40 4.23 -0.25
C SER A 186 21.84 3.07 0.57
N ALA A 187 22.19 1.82 0.23
CA ALA A 187 21.79 0.64 0.98
C ALA A 187 22.39 0.59 2.40
N ALA A 188 23.66 0.94 2.56
CA ALA A 188 24.32 0.99 3.87
C ALA A 188 23.71 2.08 4.78
N THR A 189 23.38 3.23 4.24
CA THR A 189 22.67 4.31 4.95
C THR A 189 21.28 3.85 5.40
N MET A 190 20.53 3.22 4.52
CA MET A 190 19.21 2.67 4.83
C MET A 190 19.29 1.58 5.92
N ALA A 191 20.29 0.70 5.84
CA ALA A 191 20.55 -0.33 6.83
C ALA A 191 20.88 0.27 8.21
N ALA A 192 21.75 1.28 8.24
CA ALA A 192 22.12 1.98 9.47
C ALA A 192 20.89 2.64 10.12
N ILE A 193 20.04 3.32 9.34
CA ILE A 193 18.78 3.90 9.84
C ILE A 193 17.89 2.82 10.46
N GLY A 194 17.66 1.71 9.74
CA GLY A 194 16.80 0.64 10.23
C GLY A 194 17.29 -0.01 11.52
N LEU A 195 18.61 -0.25 11.64
CA LEU A 195 19.20 -0.77 12.87
C LEU A 195 19.16 0.23 14.02
N THR A 196 19.41 1.51 13.76
CA THR A 196 19.33 2.57 14.77
C THR A 196 17.93 2.69 15.35
N GLN A 197 16.88 2.63 14.52
CA GLN A 197 15.49 2.64 14.96
C GLN A 197 15.17 1.46 15.90
N VAL A 198 15.65 0.27 15.55
CA VAL A 198 15.47 -0.94 16.37
C VAL A 198 16.21 -0.82 17.70
N LEU A 199 17.48 -0.40 17.66
CA LEU A 199 18.35 -0.30 18.88
C LEU A 199 17.85 0.77 19.85
N LEU A 200 17.38 1.90 19.33
CA LEU A 200 16.86 3.00 20.17
C LEU A 200 15.39 2.79 20.56
N GLY A 201 14.71 1.79 20.02
CA GLY A 201 13.30 1.52 20.31
C GLY A 201 12.35 2.63 19.85
N VAL A 202 12.69 3.34 18.76
CA VAL A 202 11.90 4.45 18.22
C VAL A 202 10.73 3.90 17.40
N ASP A 203 9.50 4.31 17.72
CA ASP A 203 8.30 3.90 17.00
C ASP A 203 8.06 4.69 15.72
N GLU A 204 8.61 5.88 15.63
CA GLU A 204 8.47 6.80 14.50
C GLU A 204 9.48 6.48 13.39
N PHE A 205 9.01 6.55 12.13
CA PHE A 205 9.90 6.47 10.97
C PHE A 205 10.73 7.74 10.84
N LEU A 206 12.04 7.61 10.78
CA LEU A 206 13.03 8.71 10.76
C LEU A 206 12.88 9.69 11.94
N GLY A 207 12.22 9.30 13.03
CA GLY A 207 11.97 10.16 14.19
C GLY A 207 10.99 11.33 13.91
N VAL A 208 10.16 11.22 12.87
CA VAL A 208 9.28 12.31 12.40
C VAL A 208 7.86 11.84 12.07
N PHE A 209 7.70 10.58 11.70
CA PHE A 209 6.43 10.08 11.18
C PHE A 209 5.97 8.82 11.90
N GLU A 210 4.80 8.92 12.54
CA GLU A 210 4.08 7.79 13.13
C GLU A 210 3.11 7.20 12.11
N HIS A 211 3.16 5.89 11.92
CA HIS A 211 2.24 5.18 11.03
C HIS A 211 1.16 4.48 11.87
N HIS A 212 -0.12 4.69 11.54
CA HIS A 212 -1.29 4.23 12.31
C HIS A 212 -1.31 2.74 12.71
N SER A 213 -0.66 1.88 11.93
CA SER A 213 -0.70 0.43 12.15
C SER A 213 0.67 -0.24 12.10
N ARG A 214 1.76 0.50 11.92
CA ARG A 214 3.11 -0.06 11.74
C ARG A 214 4.13 0.76 12.52
N SER A 215 4.79 0.13 13.48
CA SER A 215 5.90 0.73 14.23
C SER A 215 7.21 0.60 13.45
N ALA A 216 8.11 1.57 13.59
CA ALA A 216 9.47 1.52 13.07
C ALA A 216 10.41 0.68 13.96
N LYS A 217 10.04 0.46 15.23
CA LYS A 217 10.81 -0.21 16.26
C LYS A 217 11.21 -1.64 15.90
N TRP A 218 10.26 -2.44 15.39
CA TRP A 218 10.49 -3.85 15.06
C TRP A 218 9.43 -4.34 14.04
N PRO A 219 9.81 -5.19 13.08
CA PRO A 219 11.15 -5.53 12.60
C PRO A 219 11.84 -4.35 11.91
N ALA A 220 13.17 -4.46 11.63
CA ALA A 220 13.91 -3.41 10.95
C ALA A 220 13.32 -3.09 9.58
N LYS A 221 13.02 -1.81 9.32
CA LYS A 221 12.34 -1.34 8.09
C LYS A 221 13.01 -0.10 7.49
N GLY A 222 13.88 0.58 8.23
CA GLY A 222 14.47 1.85 7.80
C GLY A 222 13.39 2.87 7.45
N ALA A 223 13.50 3.46 6.27
CA ALA A 223 12.50 4.41 5.77
C ALA A 223 11.36 3.73 4.96
N PHE A 224 11.17 2.43 5.05
CA PHE A 224 10.06 1.70 4.44
C PHE A 224 9.03 1.29 5.48
N THR A 225 7.74 1.35 5.14
CA THR A 225 6.67 0.81 5.99
C THR A 225 6.59 -0.72 5.97
N ASN A 226 7.18 -1.36 4.94
CA ASN A 226 7.18 -2.81 4.76
C ASN A 226 8.61 -3.35 4.83
N GLN A 227 8.82 -4.31 5.71
CA GLN A 227 10.11 -5.01 5.90
C GLN A 227 10.62 -5.73 4.64
N ASN A 228 9.72 -6.19 3.76
CA ASN A 228 10.10 -6.85 2.53
C ASN A 228 10.72 -5.87 1.54
N HIS A 229 10.16 -4.65 1.42
CA HIS A 229 10.72 -3.59 0.58
C HIS A 229 12.10 -3.15 1.07
N PHE A 230 12.26 -3.03 2.39
CA PHE A 230 13.55 -2.73 3.01
C PHE A 230 14.60 -3.79 2.67
N ALA A 231 14.29 -5.08 2.89
CA ALA A 231 15.19 -6.17 2.59
C ALA A 231 15.51 -6.28 1.08
N HIS A 232 14.53 -6.02 0.20
CA HIS A 232 14.75 -5.93 -1.24
C HIS A 232 15.73 -4.83 -1.60
N PHE A 233 15.54 -3.63 -1.06
CA PHE A 233 16.43 -2.50 -1.28
C PHE A 233 17.87 -2.81 -0.86
N LEU A 234 18.06 -3.44 0.31
CA LEU A 234 19.36 -3.87 0.79
C LEU A 234 20.02 -4.91 -0.13
N SER A 235 19.23 -5.84 -0.67
CA SER A 235 19.75 -6.88 -1.57
C SER A 235 20.30 -6.34 -2.89
N LEU A 236 19.75 -5.20 -3.39
CA LEU A 236 20.28 -4.50 -4.58
C LEU A 236 21.61 -3.79 -4.30
N GLY A 237 21.88 -3.38 -3.06
CA GLY A 237 23.12 -2.72 -2.67
C GLY A 237 24.23 -3.66 -2.21
N LEU A 238 23.90 -4.87 -1.74
CA LEU A 238 24.88 -5.81 -1.18
C LEU A 238 25.89 -6.32 -2.22
N GLY A 239 25.43 -6.68 -3.42
CA GLY A 239 26.33 -7.07 -4.52
C GLY A 239 27.32 -5.98 -4.90
N PRO A 240 26.89 -4.74 -5.13
CA PRO A 240 27.74 -3.56 -5.29
C PRO A 240 28.74 -3.32 -4.14
N LEU A 241 28.36 -3.54 -2.86
CA LEU A 241 29.28 -3.44 -1.73
C LEU A 241 30.40 -4.48 -1.82
N ILE A 242 30.05 -5.73 -2.09
CA ILE A 242 31.01 -6.82 -2.29
C ILE A 242 31.95 -6.53 -3.48
N PHE A 243 31.39 -6.02 -4.59
CA PHE A 243 32.19 -5.56 -5.74
C PHE A 243 33.17 -4.46 -5.36
N TRP A 244 32.73 -3.50 -4.55
CA TRP A 244 33.57 -2.40 -4.09
C TRP A 244 34.71 -2.92 -3.22
N TRP A 245 34.48 -3.84 -2.29
CA TRP A 245 35.49 -4.45 -1.45
C TRP A 245 36.58 -5.16 -2.27
N PHE A 246 36.18 -6.02 -3.24
CA PHE A 246 37.14 -6.72 -4.11
C PHE A 246 37.86 -5.77 -5.09
N SER A 247 37.32 -4.62 -5.40
CA SER A 247 37.97 -3.62 -6.27
C SER A 247 39.20 -3.00 -5.62
N TYR A 248 39.24 -2.88 -4.28
CA TYR A 248 40.42 -2.41 -3.56
C TYR A 248 41.56 -3.45 -3.54
N GLU A 249 41.25 -4.72 -3.61
CA GLU A 249 42.26 -5.76 -3.53
C GLU A 249 43.13 -5.83 -4.79
N ARG A 250 42.62 -5.45 -5.95
CA ARG A 250 43.33 -5.46 -7.23
C ARG A 250 44.15 -4.17 -7.50
N SER A 251 43.84 -3.08 -6.83
CA SER A 251 44.57 -1.80 -6.95
C SER A 251 45.91 -1.81 -6.24
N GLY A 252 46.20 -2.83 -5.44
CA GLY A 252 47.47 -2.98 -4.70
C GLY A 252 48.62 -3.64 -5.47
N VAL A 253 48.47 -3.94 -6.77
CA VAL A 253 49.59 -4.37 -7.61
C VAL A 253 50.28 -3.14 -8.11
N PRO A 254 51.58 -2.90 -7.75
CA PRO A 254 52.33 -1.75 -8.27
C PRO A 254 52.44 -1.88 -9.79
N ALA A 255 52.06 -0.86 -10.53
CA ALA A 255 52.43 -0.74 -11.92
C ALA A 255 53.96 -0.79 -11.97
N ALA A 256 54.49 -1.84 -12.60
CA ALA A 256 55.92 -2.09 -12.67
C ALA A 256 56.59 -0.97 -13.42
N ARG A 257 57.44 -0.30 -12.71
CA ARG A 257 58.79 0.24 -13.07
C ARG A 257 59.02 0.61 -14.53
N HIS A 258 59.05 1.88 -14.78
CA HIS A 258 60.17 2.51 -15.48
C HIS A 258 60.22 3.99 -15.05
N SER A 259 60.97 4.27 -13.97
CA SER A 259 61.67 5.54 -13.76
C SER A 259 62.74 5.35 -12.67
N THR A 260 63.95 5.39 -13.07
CA THR A 260 65.13 5.60 -12.26
C THR A 260 65.03 6.99 -11.65
N GLY A 261 64.83 7.06 -10.34
CA GLY A 261 64.82 8.36 -9.65
C GLY A 261 64.72 8.15 -8.14
N PHE A 262 65.74 8.51 -7.42
CA PHE A 262 65.88 8.54 -5.95
C PHE A 262 64.74 9.38 -5.33
N GLY A 263 63.84 8.72 -4.64
CA GLY A 263 62.75 9.39 -3.90
C GLY A 263 62.15 8.46 -2.85
N ARG A 264 62.24 8.82 -1.58
CA ARG A 264 61.80 8.14 -0.38
C ARG A 264 60.34 7.63 -0.59
N SER A 265 60.16 6.31 -0.55
CA SER A 265 58.90 5.64 -0.50
C SER A 265 58.15 5.98 0.79
N LEU A 266 57.11 6.79 0.69
CA LEU A 266 56.13 7.00 1.77
C LEU A 266 55.38 5.68 2.02
N GLN A 267 55.56 5.07 3.16
CA GLN A 267 54.82 3.90 3.70
C GLN A 267 53.31 4.13 3.91
N GLY A 268 52.77 5.33 3.52
CA GLY A 268 51.36 5.71 3.69
C GLY A 268 50.34 4.93 2.86
N GLY A 269 50.69 4.48 1.63
CA GLY A 269 49.72 3.92 0.71
C GLY A 269 49.16 2.53 1.06
N LYS A 270 49.88 1.72 1.86
CA LYS A 270 49.37 0.38 2.28
C LYS A 270 48.41 0.46 3.47
N SER A 271 48.61 1.38 4.39
CA SER A 271 47.74 1.61 5.55
C SER A 271 46.36 2.15 5.15
N GLU A 272 46.35 3.14 4.23
CA GLU A 272 45.12 3.77 3.75
C GLU A 272 44.22 2.80 3.00
N SER A 273 44.78 1.94 2.16
CA SER A 273 44.01 0.87 1.46
C SER A 273 43.46 -0.19 2.44
N SER A 274 44.14 -0.46 3.56
CA SER A 274 43.65 -1.41 4.58
C SER A 274 42.44 -0.85 5.36
N ASN A 275 42.49 0.44 5.74
CA ASN A 275 41.41 1.12 6.47
C ASN A 275 40.14 1.22 5.61
N GLN A 276 40.28 1.51 4.33
CA GLN A 276 39.16 1.56 3.40
C GLN A 276 38.49 0.19 3.23
N LYS A 277 39.25 -0.90 3.15
CA LYS A 277 38.70 -2.26 3.09
C LYS A 277 37.94 -2.63 4.36
N MET A 278 38.48 -2.28 5.51
CA MET A 278 37.83 -2.54 6.79
C MET A 278 36.51 -1.76 6.91
N LEU A 279 36.47 -0.52 6.45
CA LEU A 279 35.24 0.27 6.36
C LEU A 279 34.18 -0.43 5.49
N VAL A 280 34.53 -0.84 4.27
CA VAL A 280 33.58 -1.51 3.36
C VAL A 280 33.12 -2.85 3.92
N ALA A 281 33.99 -3.62 4.58
CA ALA A 281 33.61 -4.86 5.27
C ALA A 281 32.59 -4.56 6.41
N GLY A 282 32.80 -3.48 7.17
CA GLY A 282 31.83 -3.01 8.17
C GLY A 282 30.47 -2.65 7.55
N LEU A 283 30.47 -1.95 6.41
CA LEU A 283 29.21 -1.65 5.70
C LEU A 283 28.48 -2.91 5.21
N ILE A 284 29.21 -3.92 4.73
CA ILE A 284 28.63 -5.22 4.35
C ILE A 284 28.01 -5.89 5.56
N ALA A 285 28.69 -5.86 6.72
CA ALA A 285 28.17 -6.44 7.96
C ALA A 285 26.91 -5.74 8.46
N VAL A 286 26.86 -4.40 8.39
CA VAL A 286 25.68 -3.59 8.74
C VAL A 286 24.49 -3.95 7.83
N VAL A 287 24.70 -4.07 6.52
CA VAL A 287 23.66 -4.44 5.57
C VAL A 287 23.17 -5.87 5.81
N ALA A 288 24.08 -6.81 6.08
CA ALA A 288 23.74 -8.19 6.38
C ALA A 288 22.92 -8.33 7.67
N LEU A 289 23.34 -7.65 8.76
CA LEU A 289 22.61 -7.63 10.03
C LEU A 289 21.22 -6.98 9.88
N ALA A 290 21.13 -5.84 9.21
CA ALA A 290 19.87 -5.16 8.96
C ALA A 290 18.90 -6.04 8.14
N GLY A 291 19.43 -6.77 7.15
CA GLY A 291 18.68 -7.70 6.35
C GLY A 291 18.08 -8.85 7.17
N LEU A 292 18.84 -9.42 8.09
CA LEU A 292 18.35 -10.44 9.04
C LEU A 292 17.34 -9.85 10.02
N ALA A 293 17.61 -8.66 10.56
CA ALA A 293 16.72 -7.95 11.48
C ALA A 293 15.39 -7.53 10.82
N SER A 294 15.33 -7.50 9.48
CA SER A 294 14.07 -7.30 8.75
C SER A 294 13.08 -8.44 8.92
N THR A 295 13.56 -9.65 9.28
CA THR A 295 12.76 -10.88 9.37
C THR A 295 11.97 -11.23 8.10
N SER A 296 12.33 -10.67 6.95
CA SER A 296 11.73 -10.95 5.65
C SER A 296 12.32 -12.24 5.05
N ARG A 297 11.52 -13.31 4.94
CA ARG A 297 11.99 -14.60 4.38
C ARG A 297 12.48 -14.44 2.93
N GLY A 298 11.66 -13.82 2.08
CA GLY A 298 12.01 -13.54 0.68
C GLY A 298 13.21 -12.60 0.56
N GLY A 299 13.27 -11.57 1.42
CA GLY A 299 14.39 -10.63 1.45
C GLY A 299 15.71 -11.26 1.84
N VAL A 300 15.73 -12.12 2.87
CA VAL A 300 16.95 -12.86 3.28
C VAL A 300 17.42 -13.78 2.15
N LEU A 301 16.52 -14.50 1.49
CA LEU A 301 16.88 -15.31 0.31
C LEU A 301 17.49 -14.45 -0.80
N CYS A 302 16.92 -13.30 -1.09
CA CYS A 302 17.45 -12.36 -2.07
C CYS A 302 18.85 -11.83 -1.70
N LEU A 303 19.08 -11.51 -0.43
CA LEU A 303 20.41 -11.13 0.08
C LEU A 303 21.43 -12.25 -0.11
N LEU A 304 21.06 -13.50 0.22
CA LEU A 304 21.92 -14.67 0.02
C LEU A 304 22.25 -14.89 -1.45
N ILE A 305 21.29 -14.78 -2.35
CA ILE A 305 21.52 -14.89 -3.81
C ILE A 305 22.48 -13.79 -4.28
N SER A 306 22.22 -12.53 -3.88
CA SER A 306 23.07 -11.39 -4.23
C SER A 306 24.52 -11.59 -3.75
N ALA A 307 24.70 -12.00 -2.50
CA ALA A 307 26.03 -12.27 -1.92
C ALA A 307 26.73 -13.44 -2.61
N THR A 308 26.02 -14.56 -2.81
CA THR A 308 26.60 -15.77 -3.44
C THR A 308 27.06 -15.49 -4.86
N VAL A 309 26.21 -14.85 -5.69
CA VAL A 309 26.60 -14.51 -7.07
C VAL A 309 27.77 -13.53 -7.08
N ALA A 310 27.78 -12.53 -6.17
CA ALA A 310 28.88 -11.58 -6.08
C ALA A 310 30.22 -12.25 -5.70
N LEU A 311 30.21 -13.20 -4.75
CA LEU A 311 31.40 -13.97 -4.37
C LEU A 311 31.88 -14.88 -5.51
N LEU A 312 30.97 -15.62 -6.14
CA LEU A 312 31.29 -16.52 -7.27
C LEU A 312 31.81 -15.73 -8.50
N ALA A 313 31.29 -14.52 -8.74
CA ALA A 313 31.68 -13.68 -9.87
C ALA A 313 33.17 -13.31 -9.86
N PHE A 314 33.81 -13.26 -8.69
CA PHE A 314 35.25 -12.99 -8.56
C PHE A 314 36.13 -14.24 -8.65
N GLY A 315 35.58 -15.45 -8.72
CA GLY A 315 36.31 -16.71 -8.77
C GLY A 315 37.25 -16.88 -7.57
N VAL A 316 36.77 -16.70 -6.38
CA VAL A 316 37.56 -16.40 -5.20
C VAL A 316 38.06 -17.70 -4.54
N ASN A 317 39.34 -17.74 -4.21
CA ASN A 317 39.90 -18.77 -3.36
C ASN A 317 39.27 -18.73 -1.95
N SER A 318 39.11 -19.88 -1.31
CA SER A 318 38.49 -20.00 0.03
C SER A 318 39.07 -19.05 1.09
N MET A 319 40.37 -18.78 1.04
CA MET A 319 41.06 -17.84 1.95
C MET A 319 40.57 -16.39 1.80
N ARG A 320 40.20 -15.94 0.61
CA ARG A 320 39.71 -14.58 0.39
C ARG A 320 38.27 -14.43 0.84
N ILE A 321 37.46 -15.44 0.61
CA ILE A 321 36.08 -15.50 1.14
C ILE A 321 36.13 -15.46 2.67
N ALA A 322 37.03 -16.25 3.31
CA ALA A 322 37.18 -16.26 4.76
C ALA A 322 37.55 -14.88 5.33
N LYS A 323 38.47 -14.14 4.70
CA LYS A 323 38.87 -12.78 5.11
C LYS A 323 37.72 -11.78 5.16
N LEU A 324 36.69 -11.95 4.32
CA LEU A 324 35.48 -11.14 4.34
C LEU A 324 34.40 -11.76 5.24
N ALA A 325 34.15 -13.05 5.10
CA ALA A 325 33.05 -13.72 5.76
C ALA A 325 33.23 -13.81 7.28
N ILE A 326 34.45 -14.08 7.78
CA ILE A 326 34.68 -14.22 9.21
C ILE A 326 34.33 -12.94 9.99
N PRO A 327 34.87 -11.75 9.66
CA PRO A 327 34.50 -10.53 10.40
C PRO A 327 33.03 -10.14 10.23
N VAL A 328 32.47 -10.38 9.06
CA VAL A 328 31.03 -10.16 8.82
C VAL A 328 30.17 -11.09 9.67
N CYS A 329 30.48 -12.39 9.71
CA CYS A 329 29.76 -13.35 10.53
C CYS A 329 29.89 -13.05 12.03
N ILE A 330 31.08 -12.71 12.53
CA ILE A 330 31.28 -12.31 13.92
C ILE A 330 30.40 -11.09 14.25
N PHE A 331 30.42 -10.05 13.44
CA PHE A 331 29.61 -8.86 13.65
C PHE A 331 28.10 -9.18 13.64
N VAL A 332 27.66 -10.01 12.69
CA VAL A 332 26.25 -10.43 12.59
C VAL A 332 25.83 -11.25 13.81
N VAL A 333 26.68 -12.18 14.28
CA VAL A 333 26.40 -12.99 15.49
C VAL A 333 26.29 -12.10 16.72
N ILE A 334 27.26 -11.21 16.95
CA ILE A 334 27.21 -10.26 18.07
C ILE A 334 25.97 -9.37 17.97
N GLY A 335 25.70 -8.80 16.79
CA GLY A 335 24.55 -7.93 16.57
C GLY A 335 23.21 -8.64 16.76
N THR A 336 23.08 -9.92 16.40
CA THR A 336 21.86 -10.70 16.64
C THR A 336 21.65 -11.02 18.11
N LEU A 337 22.72 -11.22 18.88
CA LEU A 337 22.67 -11.40 20.33
C LEU A 337 22.20 -10.11 21.02
N GLU A 338 22.72 -8.95 20.62
CA GLU A 338 22.34 -7.62 21.16
C GLU A 338 20.90 -7.23 20.80
N LEU A 339 20.43 -7.53 19.59
CA LEU A 339 19.06 -7.27 19.16
C LEU A 339 18.00 -8.14 19.86
N GLY A 340 18.43 -9.14 20.62
CA GLY A 340 17.59 -10.05 21.39
C GLY A 340 17.06 -11.25 20.58
N THR A 341 17.37 -12.44 21.04
CA THR A 341 16.96 -13.71 20.42
C THR A 341 15.45 -13.97 20.55
N ALA A 342 14.78 -13.37 21.54
CA ALA A 342 13.36 -13.61 21.83
C ALA A 342 12.44 -13.21 20.65
N SER A 343 12.68 -12.07 20.02
CA SER A 343 11.86 -11.61 18.88
C SER A 343 12.08 -12.39 17.59
N LEU A 344 13.28 -12.92 17.41
CA LEU A 344 13.58 -13.85 16.32
C LEU A 344 13.00 -15.23 16.60
N GLN A 345 13.06 -15.67 17.85
CA GLN A 345 12.55 -16.96 18.31
C GLN A 345 11.02 -17.05 18.21
N THR A 346 10.27 -16.01 18.63
CA THR A 346 8.81 -15.97 18.52
C THR A 346 8.35 -16.06 17.08
N LYS A 347 9.03 -15.37 16.15
CA LYS A 347 8.71 -15.46 14.71
C LYS A 347 9.12 -16.80 14.10
N TRP A 348 10.22 -17.37 14.53
CA TRP A 348 10.64 -18.70 14.09
C TRP A 348 9.68 -19.79 14.62
N GLN A 349 9.25 -19.69 15.86
CA GLN A 349 8.24 -20.57 16.45
C GLN A 349 6.87 -20.42 15.74
N SER A 350 6.48 -19.21 15.34
CA SER A 350 5.26 -19.02 14.57
C SER A 350 5.30 -19.69 13.18
N ILE A 351 6.50 -19.86 12.60
CA ILE A 351 6.69 -20.60 11.35
C ILE A 351 6.62 -22.11 11.57
N VAL A 352 7.27 -22.60 12.62
CA VAL A 352 7.31 -24.04 12.95
C VAL A 352 5.94 -24.53 13.42
N ASN A 353 5.20 -23.68 14.16
CA ASN A 353 3.88 -24.01 14.72
C ASN A 353 2.71 -23.69 13.78
N SER A 354 2.96 -23.11 12.60
CA SER A 354 1.89 -22.83 11.63
C SER A 354 1.36 -24.15 11.05
N SER A 355 0.08 -24.41 11.30
CA SER A 355 -0.59 -25.67 10.92
C SER A 355 -1.18 -25.64 9.51
N SER A 356 -1.25 -24.48 8.87
CA SER A 356 -1.86 -24.32 7.54
C SER A 356 -1.04 -23.41 6.60
N ALA A 357 -1.19 -23.63 5.30
CA ALA A 357 -0.57 -22.78 4.28
C ALA A 357 -1.14 -21.34 4.29
N SER A 358 -2.39 -21.16 4.73
CA SER A 358 -3.02 -19.85 4.90
C SER A 358 -2.34 -19.02 5.98
N ASP A 359 -1.98 -19.62 7.11
CA ASP A 359 -1.26 -18.93 8.20
C ASP A 359 0.15 -18.51 7.75
N LEU A 360 0.80 -19.37 6.96
CA LEU A 360 2.12 -19.07 6.39
C LEU A 360 2.07 -17.97 5.34
N SER A 361 0.98 -17.87 4.59
CA SER A 361 0.81 -16.92 3.49
C SER A 361 0.32 -15.53 3.94
N SER A 362 -0.08 -15.36 5.20
CA SER A 362 -0.65 -14.10 5.73
C SER A 362 -1.82 -13.57 4.88
N GLY A 363 -2.73 -14.45 4.46
CA GLY A 363 -3.90 -14.11 3.63
C GLY A 363 -3.62 -13.97 2.13
N ARG A 364 -2.37 -14.10 1.67
CA ARG A 364 -2.02 -13.95 0.25
C ARG A 364 -2.68 -14.99 -0.64
N MET A 365 -2.83 -16.23 -0.16
CA MET A 365 -3.45 -17.31 -0.96
C MET A 365 -4.88 -16.98 -1.33
N MET A 366 -5.66 -16.40 -0.41
CA MET A 366 -7.04 -15.98 -0.66
C MET A 366 -7.09 -14.82 -1.65
N LEU A 367 -6.21 -13.81 -1.49
CA LEU A 367 -6.07 -12.72 -2.46
C LEU A 367 -5.70 -13.25 -3.85
N TRP A 368 -4.76 -14.20 -3.93
CA TRP A 368 -4.34 -14.77 -5.21
C TRP A 368 -5.43 -15.62 -5.86
N HIS A 369 -6.27 -16.29 -5.07
CA HIS A 369 -7.45 -16.98 -5.58
C HIS A 369 -8.43 -16.00 -6.24
N SER A 370 -8.78 -14.91 -5.55
CA SER A 370 -9.63 -13.84 -6.11
C SER A 370 -9.03 -13.23 -7.39
N LEU A 371 -7.71 -13.08 -7.44
CA LEU A 371 -7.02 -12.59 -8.65
C LEU A 371 -7.04 -13.60 -9.80
N ALA A 372 -6.94 -14.90 -9.49
CA ALA A 372 -7.02 -15.95 -10.50
C ALA A 372 -8.40 -15.97 -11.17
N GLU A 373 -9.46 -15.65 -10.45
CA GLU A 373 -10.82 -15.49 -11.00
C GLU A 373 -11.01 -14.15 -11.74
N ALA A 374 -10.38 -13.08 -11.27
CA ALA A 374 -10.47 -11.76 -11.90
C ALA A 374 -9.73 -11.67 -13.25
N ILE A 375 -8.50 -12.19 -13.32
CA ILE A 375 -7.58 -12.06 -14.47
C ILE A 375 -8.19 -12.52 -15.80
N PRO A 376 -8.93 -13.63 -15.91
CA PRO A 376 -9.54 -14.05 -17.16
C PRO A 376 -10.50 -13.02 -17.77
N ASN A 377 -11.05 -12.11 -16.98
CA ASN A 377 -11.94 -11.06 -17.45
C ASN A 377 -11.17 -9.88 -18.07
N PHE A 378 -9.89 -9.73 -17.74
CA PHE A 378 -9.06 -8.58 -18.13
C PHE A 378 -7.80 -8.94 -18.93
N TRP A 379 -7.65 -10.21 -19.35
CA TRP A 379 -6.42 -10.70 -19.97
C TRP A 379 -5.97 -9.94 -21.24
N ARG A 380 -6.92 -9.36 -22.01
CA ARG A 380 -6.62 -8.71 -23.30
C ARG A 380 -5.86 -7.40 -23.12
N MET A 381 -6.37 -6.50 -22.30
CA MET A 381 -5.82 -5.14 -22.15
C MET A 381 -5.69 -4.68 -20.69
N GLY A 382 -6.01 -5.55 -19.74
CA GLY A 382 -6.05 -5.22 -18.31
C GLY A 382 -7.27 -4.41 -17.91
N SER A 383 -7.37 -4.16 -16.61
CA SER A 383 -8.42 -3.35 -15.98
C SER A 383 -8.03 -1.87 -15.82
N GLY A 384 -6.80 -1.51 -16.17
CA GLY A 384 -6.19 -0.18 -16.02
C GLY A 384 -5.06 -0.16 -14.99
N LEU A 385 -3.97 0.52 -15.30
CA LEU A 385 -2.83 0.65 -14.37
C LEU A 385 -3.26 1.32 -13.06
N GLY A 386 -2.96 0.69 -11.92
CA GLY A 386 -3.33 1.15 -10.59
C GLY A 386 -4.77 0.79 -10.16
N SER A 387 -5.46 -0.08 -10.91
CA SER A 387 -6.85 -0.46 -10.63
C SER A 387 -6.99 -1.60 -9.61
N HIS A 388 -5.92 -2.31 -9.27
CA HIS A 388 -5.95 -3.51 -8.43
C HIS A 388 -6.85 -3.38 -7.19
N ALA A 389 -6.61 -2.35 -6.34
CA ALA A 389 -7.33 -2.18 -5.08
C ALA A 389 -8.85 -1.95 -5.24
N GLU A 390 -9.29 -1.57 -6.43
CA GLU A 390 -10.69 -1.32 -6.76
C GLU A 390 -11.35 -2.46 -7.53
N VAL A 391 -10.56 -3.36 -8.11
CA VAL A 391 -11.06 -4.43 -8.98
C VAL A 391 -11.12 -5.77 -8.27
N TYR A 392 -10.06 -6.19 -7.54
CA TYR A 392 -10.03 -7.51 -6.87
C TYR A 392 -11.22 -7.75 -5.90
N PRO A 393 -11.80 -6.72 -5.22
CA PRO A 393 -12.90 -6.95 -4.29
C PRO A 393 -14.17 -7.53 -4.92
N MET A 394 -14.30 -7.48 -6.25
CA MET A 394 -15.43 -8.12 -6.94
C MET A 394 -15.40 -9.66 -6.90
N TRP A 395 -14.24 -10.26 -6.65
CA TRP A 395 -14.02 -11.71 -6.65
C TRP A 395 -13.57 -12.23 -5.29
N LEU A 396 -13.95 -11.53 -4.22
CA LEU A 396 -13.72 -12.05 -2.88
C LEU A 396 -14.80 -13.08 -2.54
N ASP A 397 -14.44 -14.17 -1.88
CA ASP A 397 -15.37 -15.18 -1.37
C ASP A 397 -15.86 -14.88 0.05
N GLN A 398 -15.13 -14.00 0.73
CA GLN A 398 -15.40 -13.60 2.12
C GLN A 398 -14.90 -12.18 2.39
N GLU A 399 -15.35 -11.59 3.49
CA GLU A 399 -14.84 -10.32 3.94
C GLU A 399 -13.42 -10.44 4.46
N PHE A 400 -12.57 -9.45 4.13
CA PHE A 400 -11.26 -9.27 4.73
C PHE A 400 -11.26 -8.05 5.63
N ASN A 401 -10.77 -8.21 6.85
CA ASN A 401 -10.53 -7.10 7.76
C ASN A 401 -9.41 -6.15 7.26
N VAL A 402 -8.73 -6.52 6.17
CA VAL A 402 -7.62 -5.76 5.58
C VAL A 402 -7.85 -5.57 4.09
N ARG A 403 -7.83 -4.32 3.63
CA ARG A 403 -7.86 -3.99 2.21
C ARG A 403 -6.45 -4.06 1.63
N PHE A 404 -6.23 -4.97 0.69
CA PHE A 404 -4.97 -5.11 -0.02
C PHE A 404 -4.83 -4.02 -1.09
N SER A 405 -3.90 -3.09 -0.88
CA SER A 405 -3.59 -2.04 -1.87
C SER A 405 -2.90 -2.58 -3.13
N HIS A 406 -2.24 -3.73 -3.01
CA HIS A 406 -1.49 -4.40 -4.07
C HIS A 406 -1.70 -5.91 -4.01
N ALA A 407 -1.37 -6.60 -5.13
CA ALA A 407 -1.59 -8.04 -5.30
C ALA A 407 -0.65 -8.95 -4.49
N GLU A 408 0.30 -8.40 -3.72
CA GLU A 408 1.36 -9.15 -3.04
C GLU A 408 2.17 -10.08 -3.99
N CYS A 409 2.05 -9.81 -5.31
CA CYS A 409 2.77 -10.47 -6.40
C CYS A 409 2.78 -9.52 -7.61
N GLY A 410 3.98 -9.03 -7.99
CA GLY A 410 4.12 -8.06 -9.07
C GLY A 410 3.63 -8.58 -10.44
N TYR A 411 3.77 -9.87 -10.69
CA TYR A 411 3.33 -10.48 -11.96
C TYR A 411 1.81 -10.56 -12.07
N LEU A 412 1.12 -11.00 -11.02
CA LEU A 412 -0.35 -11.05 -10.99
C LEU A 412 -0.95 -9.65 -11.10
N GLN A 413 -0.34 -8.66 -10.46
CA GLN A 413 -0.81 -7.29 -10.55
C GLN A 413 -0.64 -6.72 -11.96
N ILE A 414 0.50 -6.93 -12.62
CA ILE A 414 0.72 -6.54 -14.01
C ILE A 414 -0.30 -7.23 -14.92
N LEU A 415 -0.55 -8.52 -14.71
CA LEU A 415 -1.50 -9.28 -15.53
C LEU A 415 -2.94 -8.79 -15.35
N LEU A 416 -3.36 -8.44 -14.13
CA LEU A 416 -4.67 -7.84 -13.87
C LEU A 416 -4.79 -6.44 -14.49
N GLU A 417 -3.77 -5.58 -14.27
CA GLU A 417 -3.84 -4.16 -14.61
C GLU A 417 -3.53 -3.88 -16.10
N LEU A 418 -2.61 -4.62 -16.70
CA LEU A 418 -2.11 -4.40 -18.06
C LEU A 418 -2.38 -5.57 -19.02
N GLY A 419 -2.98 -6.65 -18.54
CA GLY A 419 -3.26 -7.85 -19.31
C GLY A 419 -2.00 -8.59 -19.81
N VAL A 420 -2.21 -9.50 -20.75
CA VAL A 420 -1.12 -10.24 -21.40
C VAL A 420 -0.13 -9.31 -22.11
N PRO A 421 -0.54 -8.23 -22.80
CA PRO A 421 0.43 -7.29 -23.41
C PRO A 421 1.42 -6.69 -22.39
N GLY A 422 0.95 -6.32 -21.19
CA GLY A 422 1.83 -5.80 -20.13
C GLY A 422 2.83 -6.85 -19.64
N LEU A 423 2.36 -8.08 -19.42
CA LEU A 423 3.22 -9.19 -19.02
C LEU A 423 4.25 -9.53 -20.13
N MET A 424 3.84 -9.51 -21.39
CA MET A 424 4.76 -9.71 -22.53
C MET A 424 5.85 -8.64 -22.59
N LEU A 425 5.52 -7.36 -22.39
CA LEU A 425 6.53 -6.28 -22.34
C LEU A 425 7.52 -6.49 -21.19
N LEU A 426 7.05 -6.90 -20.02
CA LEU A 426 7.92 -7.24 -18.89
C LEU A 426 8.86 -8.41 -19.25
N VAL A 427 8.31 -9.51 -19.77
CA VAL A 427 9.09 -10.69 -20.18
C VAL A 427 10.11 -10.32 -21.27
N CYS A 428 9.74 -9.49 -22.24
CA CYS A 428 10.67 -8.97 -23.25
C CYS A 428 11.81 -8.19 -22.62
N GLY A 429 11.53 -7.34 -21.62
CA GLY A 429 12.56 -6.58 -20.89
C GLY A 429 13.54 -7.48 -20.12
N ILE A 430 13.01 -8.45 -19.38
CA ILE A 430 13.82 -9.43 -18.64
C ILE A 430 14.68 -10.27 -19.62
N THR A 431 14.05 -10.77 -20.69
CA THR A 431 14.76 -11.56 -21.73
C THR A 431 15.84 -10.74 -22.40
N TYR A 432 15.59 -9.46 -22.68
CA TYR A 432 16.57 -8.55 -23.25
C TYR A 432 17.81 -8.41 -22.35
N CYS A 433 17.62 -8.21 -21.04
CA CYS A 433 18.72 -8.16 -20.06
C CYS A 433 19.49 -9.49 -20.03
N PHE A 434 18.77 -10.63 -20.00
CA PHE A 434 19.39 -11.96 -20.01
C PHE A 434 20.22 -12.21 -21.28
N LEU A 435 19.70 -11.87 -22.46
CA LEU A 435 20.43 -12.01 -23.73
C LEU A 435 21.65 -11.08 -23.80
N ALA A 436 21.57 -9.87 -23.22
CA ALA A 436 22.71 -8.97 -23.12
C ALA A 436 23.83 -9.58 -22.27
N ILE A 437 23.49 -10.16 -21.11
CA ILE A 437 24.44 -10.89 -20.25
C ILE A 437 25.06 -12.07 -21.02
N LYS A 438 24.22 -12.92 -21.61
CA LYS A 438 24.69 -14.12 -22.36
C LYS A 438 25.65 -13.74 -23.47
N ARG A 439 25.31 -12.77 -24.32
CA ARG A 439 26.16 -12.29 -25.42
C ARG A 439 27.50 -11.75 -24.92
N SER A 440 27.49 -10.97 -23.86
CA SER A 440 28.70 -10.41 -23.30
C SER A 440 29.61 -11.48 -22.69
N LEU A 441 29.06 -12.43 -21.92
CA LEU A 441 29.84 -13.54 -21.37
C LEU A 441 30.41 -14.46 -22.45
N SER A 442 29.64 -14.71 -23.52
CA SER A 442 30.11 -15.54 -24.66
C SER A 442 31.18 -14.85 -25.48
N SER A 443 31.32 -13.52 -25.41
CA SER A 443 32.39 -12.77 -26.08
C SER A 443 33.73 -12.78 -25.31
N GLY A 444 33.86 -13.59 -24.26
CA GLY A 444 35.11 -13.78 -23.54
C GLY A 444 35.44 -12.70 -22.50
N VAL A 445 34.45 -11.91 -22.06
CA VAL A 445 34.66 -10.91 -21.02
C VAL A 445 35.12 -11.60 -19.70
N ALA A 446 36.22 -11.11 -19.13
CA ALA A 446 36.87 -11.74 -17.98
C ALA A 446 37.13 -10.72 -16.85
N GLY A 447 37.57 -11.24 -15.71
CA GLY A 447 38.06 -10.43 -14.60
C GLY A 447 37.01 -9.50 -13.99
N LYS A 448 37.36 -8.23 -13.81
CA LYS A 448 36.50 -7.24 -13.14
C LYS A 448 35.21 -6.95 -13.96
N ASP A 449 35.32 -6.98 -15.29
CA ASP A 449 34.18 -6.71 -16.16
C ASP A 449 33.14 -7.83 -16.11
N ARG A 450 33.60 -9.10 -16.09
CA ARG A 450 32.71 -10.24 -15.85
C ARG A 450 32.01 -10.15 -14.50
N ALA A 451 32.74 -9.82 -13.44
CA ALA A 451 32.16 -9.68 -12.11
C ALA A 451 31.11 -8.56 -12.06
N ARG A 452 31.36 -7.42 -12.71
CA ARG A 452 30.40 -6.31 -12.81
C ARG A 452 29.09 -6.75 -13.46
N ILE A 453 29.16 -7.44 -14.59
CA ILE A 453 27.99 -7.92 -15.34
C ILE A 453 27.20 -8.93 -14.52
N LEU A 454 27.86 -9.90 -13.89
CA LEU A 454 27.18 -10.92 -13.07
C LEU A 454 26.51 -10.33 -11.84
N ILE A 455 27.13 -9.36 -11.18
CA ILE A 455 26.57 -8.71 -9.99
C ILE A 455 25.35 -7.84 -10.35
N LEU A 456 25.43 -7.08 -11.43
CA LEU A 456 24.28 -6.31 -11.92
C LEU A 456 23.15 -7.22 -12.40
N GLY A 457 23.49 -8.34 -13.07
CA GLY A 457 22.54 -9.39 -13.45
C GLY A 457 21.88 -10.05 -12.25
N ALA A 458 22.62 -10.29 -11.16
CA ALA A 458 22.06 -10.78 -9.90
C ALA A 458 21.07 -9.81 -9.28
N GLY A 459 21.32 -8.49 -9.35
CA GLY A 459 20.37 -7.48 -8.90
C GLY A 459 19.05 -7.55 -9.66
N ILE A 460 19.09 -7.71 -11.01
CA ILE A 460 17.86 -7.90 -11.80
C ILE A 460 17.17 -9.22 -11.42
N LEU A 461 17.92 -10.32 -11.31
CA LEU A 461 17.37 -11.61 -10.91
C LEU A 461 16.68 -11.56 -9.55
N VAL A 462 17.32 -10.94 -8.56
CA VAL A 462 16.76 -10.76 -7.20
C VAL A 462 15.46 -9.94 -7.26
N SER A 463 15.43 -8.87 -8.07
CA SER A 463 14.22 -8.07 -8.25
C SER A 463 13.08 -8.89 -8.88
N CYS A 464 13.37 -9.71 -9.88
CA CYS A 464 12.41 -10.61 -10.49
C CYS A 464 11.90 -11.67 -9.49
N LEU A 465 12.79 -12.32 -8.75
CA LEU A 465 12.42 -13.36 -7.79
C LEU A 465 11.59 -12.82 -6.63
N HIS A 466 11.95 -11.65 -6.09
CA HIS A 466 11.20 -11.06 -4.98
C HIS A 466 9.78 -10.63 -5.40
N SER A 467 9.61 -10.22 -6.66
CA SER A 467 8.30 -9.84 -7.22
C SER A 467 7.31 -10.98 -7.36
N PHE A 468 7.71 -12.25 -7.20
CA PHE A 468 6.76 -13.38 -7.09
C PHE A 468 5.98 -13.37 -5.77
N VAL A 469 6.56 -12.82 -4.70
CA VAL A 469 5.99 -12.86 -3.35
C VAL A 469 5.79 -11.47 -2.75
N ASP A 470 6.00 -10.41 -3.55
CA ASP A 470 5.81 -9.02 -3.13
C ASP A 470 5.60 -8.10 -4.35
N PHE A 471 5.23 -6.84 -4.12
CA PHE A 471 4.96 -5.83 -5.14
C PHE A 471 6.05 -4.77 -5.26
N VAL A 472 7.33 -5.16 -5.11
CA VAL A 472 8.49 -4.25 -5.07
C VAL A 472 8.59 -3.30 -6.27
N TRP A 473 8.05 -3.67 -7.44
CA TRP A 473 8.05 -2.81 -8.64
C TRP A 473 7.05 -1.66 -8.58
N TYR A 474 6.08 -1.71 -7.66
CA TYR A 474 5.11 -0.63 -7.44
C TYR A 474 5.57 0.40 -6.41
N ILE A 475 6.73 0.18 -5.81
CA ILE A 475 7.32 1.06 -4.80
C ILE A 475 8.49 1.84 -5.41
N PRO A 476 8.40 3.19 -5.54
CA PRO A 476 9.45 4.01 -6.16
C PRO A 476 10.83 3.77 -5.54
N GLY A 477 10.90 3.67 -4.20
CA GLY A 477 12.15 3.38 -3.49
C GLY A 477 12.82 2.06 -3.85
N CYS A 478 12.08 1.07 -4.40
CA CYS A 478 12.60 -0.21 -4.86
C CYS A 478 12.82 -0.23 -6.39
N LEU A 479 11.90 0.38 -7.15
CA LEU A 479 11.96 0.36 -8.60
C LEU A 479 13.10 1.23 -9.15
N ILE A 480 13.37 2.40 -8.57
CA ILE A 480 14.45 3.28 -9.03
C ILE A 480 15.82 2.58 -8.98
N PRO A 481 16.26 1.95 -7.87
CA PRO A 481 17.49 1.17 -7.87
C PRO A 481 17.51 0.01 -8.86
N THR A 482 16.36 -0.62 -9.11
CA THR A 482 16.22 -1.69 -10.12
C THR A 482 16.44 -1.12 -11.52
N ILE A 483 15.85 0.03 -11.88
CA ILE A 483 16.07 0.72 -13.16
C ILE A 483 17.55 1.11 -13.31
N VAL A 484 18.15 1.67 -12.27
CA VAL A 484 19.58 2.04 -12.28
C VAL A 484 20.46 0.81 -12.51
N THR A 485 20.15 -0.31 -11.86
CA THR A 485 20.85 -1.58 -12.06
C THR A 485 20.73 -2.07 -13.51
N ALA A 486 19.54 -1.97 -14.11
CA ALA A 486 19.32 -2.32 -15.52
C ALA A 486 20.10 -1.42 -16.47
N VAL A 487 20.10 -0.10 -16.27
CA VAL A 487 20.87 0.85 -17.09
C VAL A 487 22.38 0.58 -16.97
N CYS A 488 22.88 0.33 -15.76
CA CYS A 488 24.28 -0.03 -15.54
C CYS A 488 24.63 -1.37 -16.23
N LEU A 489 23.73 -2.34 -16.17
CA LEU A 489 23.91 -3.64 -16.85
C LEU A 489 24.01 -3.46 -18.38
N LEU A 490 23.12 -2.68 -18.98
CA LEU A 490 23.13 -2.40 -20.42
C LEU A 490 24.45 -1.71 -20.84
N CYS A 491 24.90 -0.71 -20.07
CA CYS A 491 26.18 -0.05 -20.33
C CYS A 491 27.38 -1.00 -20.16
N ALA A 492 27.35 -1.86 -19.12
CA ALA A 492 28.45 -2.81 -18.86
C ALA A 492 28.57 -3.92 -19.93
N THR A 493 27.45 -4.28 -20.57
CA THR A 493 27.39 -5.34 -21.61
C THR A 493 27.71 -4.81 -23.01
N GLU A 494 27.73 -3.51 -23.23
CA GLU A 494 28.14 -2.90 -24.49
C GLU A 494 29.65 -3.06 -24.72
N LYS A 495 30.05 -3.28 -26.00
CA LYS A 495 31.47 -3.33 -26.37
C LYS A 495 32.05 -1.94 -26.16
N PRO A 496 33.27 -1.83 -25.58
CA PRO A 496 33.99 -0.54 -25.59
C PRO A 496 34.17 -0.10 -27.04
N ASP A 497 33.86 1.17 -27.32
CA ASP A 497 34.27 1.77 -28.57
C ASP A 497 35.79 1.67 -28.63
N SER A 498 36.29 0.77 -29.46
CA SER A 498 37.69 0.69 -29.75
C SER A 498 38.05 2.03 -30.46
N ALA A 499 38.75 2.89 -29.75
CA ALA A 499 39.39 4.07 -30.29
C ALA A 499 40.51 3.62 -31.26
N THR A 500 40.12 3.10 -32.41
CA THR A 500 41.01 2.89 -33.54
C THR A 500 40.40 3.59 -34.76
N HIS A 501 40.92 4.76 -35.05
CA HIS A 501 40.92 5.29 -36.38
C HIS A 501 41.34 4.18 -37.34
N ASN A 502 40.54 3.96 -38.39
CA ASN A 502 40.79 3.07 -39.55
C ASN A 502 40.23 1.63 -39.37
N SER A 503 38.95 1.47 -39.56
CA SER A 503 38.40 0.33 -40.33
C SER A 503 36.98 0.69 -40.78
N THR A 504 36.82 0.91 -42.05
CA THR A 504 35.59 0.85 -42.84
C THR A 504 35.00 -0.53 -42.68
N GLY A 505 33.84 -0.64 -41.93
CA GLY A 505 33.05 -1.86 -42.02
C GLY A 505 32.54 -2.50 -40.75
N SER A 506 32.64 -1.91 -39.53
CA SER A 506 31.99 -2.45 -38.33
C SER A 506 30.69 -1.73 -38.07
N LYS A 507 29.55 -2.45 -38.11
CA LYS A 507 28.22 -1.95 -37.66
C LYS A 507 28.31 -1.63 -36.18
N THR A 508 28.73 -0.40 -35.87
CA THR A 508 28.66 0.18 -34.51
C THR A 508 27.22 0.30 -34.06
N VAL A 509 27.00 0.12 -32.77
CA VAL A 509 25.78 0.47 -32.00
C VAL A 509 25.05 1.62 -32.71
N ASN A 510 23.78 1.45 -33.05
CA ASN A 510 22.98 2.39 -33.82
C ASN A 510 22.97 3.77 -33.12
N ALA A 511 23.97 4.59 -33.40
CA ALA A 511 24.05 5.97 -32.96
C ALA A 511 23.08 6.79 -33.83
N VAL A 512 21.91 7.08 -33.32
CA VAL A 512 20.93 7.90 -34.02
C VAL A 512 21.22 9.37 -33.76
N ARG A 513 21.45 10.14 -34.81
CA ARG A 513 21.49 11.62 -34.73
C ARG A 513 20.05 12.13 -34.75
N TRP A 514 19.56 12.59 -33.59
CA TRP A 514 18.30 13.26 -33.53
C TRP A 514 18.38 14.67 -34.09
N PRO A 515 17.44 15.12 -34.94
CA PRO A 515 17.36 16.51 -35.32
C PRO A 515 17.25 17.41 -34.08
N THR A 516 17.89 18.56 -34.09
CA THR A 516 17.81 19.56 -33.01
C THR A 516 16.35 19.96 -32.71
N VAL A 517 15.47 19.88 -33.69
CA VAL A 517 14.04 20.07 -33.56
C VAL A 517 13.41 19.10 -32.51
N PHE A 518 13.88 17.85 -32.44
CA PHE A 518 13.38 16.90 -31.45
C PHE A 518 13.78 17.28 -30.01
N ALA A 519 14.98 17.77 -29.81
CA ALA A 519 15.43 18.28 -28.51
C ALA A 519 14.60 19.51 -28.09
N TRP A 520 14.27 20.41 -29.01
CA TRP A 520 13.32 21.50 -28.75
C TRP A 520 11.91 21.02 -28.41
N LEU A 521 11.40 19.98 -29.10
CA LEU A 521 10.12 19.36 -28.76
C LEU A 521 10.15 18.79 -27.34
N VAL A 522 11.22 18.13 -26.93
CA VAL A 522 11.37 17.62 -25.55
C VAL A 522 11.33 18.77 -24.54
N VAL A 523 12.05 19.89 -24.79
CA VAL A 523 12.02 21.07 -23.92
C VAL A 523 10.60 21.65 -23.80
N ILE A 524 9.89 21.77 -24.92
CA ILE A 524 8.52 22.30 -24.94
C ILE A 524 7.54 21.36 -24.22
N LEU A 525 7.70 20.04 -24.35
CA LEU A 525 6.80 19.05 -23.75
C LEU A 525 7.07 18.82 -22.26
N ILE A 526 8.30 19.02 -21.78
CA ILE A 526 8.67 18.81 -20.37
C ILE A 526 7.88 19.74 -19.45
N LEU A 527 7.64 20.99 -19.81
CA LEU A 527 6.90 21.93 -18.95
C LEU A 527 5.43 21.51 -18.75
N PRO A 528 4.64 21.25 -19.81
CA PRO A 528 3.27 20.73 -19.64
C PRO A 528 3.22 19.36 -18.95
N ILE A 529 4.18 18.48 -19.25
CA ILE A 529 4.28 17.18 -18.56
C ILE A 529 4.56 17.40 -17.07
N GLY A 530 5.42 18.35 -16.73
CA GLY A 530 5.71 18.71 -15.34
C GLY A 530 4.47 19.20 -14.60
N GLU A 531 3.69 20.09 -15.20
CA GLU A 531 2.45 20.61 -14.62
C GLU A 531 1.37 19.54 -14.52
N LEU A 532 1.20 18.73 -15.56
CA LEU A 532 0.28 17.58 -15.58
C LEU A 532 0.68 16.50 -14.56
N SER A 533 1.94 16.39 -14.20
CA SER A 533 2.50 15.37 -13.33
C SER A 533 2.54 15.81 -11.87
N ALA A 534 3.13 16.95 -11.59
CA ALA A 534 3.30 17.47 -10.24
C ALA A 534 1.97 17.96 -9.65
N GLY A 535 1.10 18.55 -10.44
CA GLY A 535 -0.19 19.06 -9.99
C GLY A 535 -1.08 18.01 -9.34
N PRO A 536 -1.36 16.85 -9.97
CA PRO A 536 -2.12 15.76 -9.35
C PRO A 536 -1.45 15.19 -8.09
N ALA A 537 -0.14 14.94 -8.10
CA ALA A 537 0.57 14.41 -6.93
C ALA A 537 0.48 15.36 -5.74
N ILE A 538 0.68 16.66 -5.95
CA ILE A 538 0.54 17.68 -4.91
C ILE A 538 -0.90 17.77 -4.42
N ARG A 539 -1.89 17.66 -5.29
CA ARG A 539 -3.31 17.65 -4.89
C ARG A 539 -3.64 16.44 -4.03
N VAL A 540 -3.20 15.24 -4.41
CA VAL A 540 -3.39 14.02 -3.61
C VAL A 540 -2.74 14.17 -2.23
N ALA A 541 -1.49 14.62 -2.16
CA ALA A 541 -0.80 14.85 -0.89
C ALA A 541 -1.54 15.84 0.03
N ARG A 542 -2.08 16.91 -0.54
CA ARG A 542 -2.85 17.92 0.23
C ARG A 542 -4.22 17.41 0.70
N THR A 543 -4.82 16.45 -0.01
CA THR A 543 -6.12 15.89 0.38
C THR A 543 -6.00 14.75 1.38
N GLU A 544 -4.87 14.04 1.44
CA GLU A 544 -4.72 12.83 2.26
C GLU A 544 -4.96 13.09 3.75
N ARG A 545 -4.46 14.21 4.28
CA ARG A 545 -4.73 14.59 5.67
C ARG A 545 -6.23 14.77 5.94
N ASN A 546 -6.92 15.55 5.12
CA ASN A 546 -8.37 15.76 5.27
C ASN A 546 -9.16 14.45 5.08
N TRP A 547 -8.70 13.58 4.18
CA TRP A 547 -9.27 12.26 3.99
C TRP A 547 -9.14 11.37 5.24
N LEU A 548 -7.96 11.35 5.86
CA LEU A 548 -7.72 10.60 7.10
C LEU A 548 -8.55 11.16 8.25
N GLU A 549 -8.59 12.49 8.41
CA GLU A 549 -9.42 13.15 9.42
C GLU A 549 -10.90 12.83 9.21
N SER A 550 -11.40 12.81 7.96
CA SER A 550 -12.79 12.45 7.65
C SER A 550 -13.17 11.00 8.03
N ARG A 551 -12.20 10.11 8.22
CA ARG A 551 -12.42 8.72 8.64
C ARG A 551 -12.38 8.50 10.15
N ASN A 552 -12.03 9.49 10.90
CA ASN A 552 -12.00 9.41 12.35
C ASN A 552 -13.44 9.26 12.87
N LYS A 553 -13.75 8.16 13.55
CA LYS A 553 -15.07 7.88 14.13
C LYS A 553 -15.48 8.86 15.24
N SER A 554 -14.53 9.66 15.76
CA SER A 554 -14.76 10.61 16.88
C SER A 554 -15.19 12.00 16.44
N ILE A 555 -15.15 12.35 15.14
CA ILE A 555 -15.50 13.68 14.66
C ILE A 555 -17.00 13.84 14.45
N LEU A 556 -17.47 15.08 14.55
CA LEU A 556 -18.87 15.39 14.27
C LEU A 556 -19.19 15.22 12.77
N PRO A 557 -20.40 14.77 12.40
CA PRO A 557 -20.80 14.59 11.01
C PRO A 557 -20.63 15.84 10.13
N ASP A 558 -20.85 17.03 10.68
CA ASP A 558 -20.66 18.28 9.93
C ASP A 558 -19.17 18.59 9.67
N GLU A 559 -18.27 18.26 10.58
CA GLU A 559 -16.83 18.35 10.39
C GLU A 559 -16.36 17.33 9.33
N GLN A 560 -16.92 16.12 9.38
CA GLN A 560 -16.64 15.11 8.35
C GLN A 560 -16.98 15.63 6.96
N ILE A 561 -18.16 16.25 6.79
CA ILE A 561 -18.59 16.84 5.52
C ILE A 561 -17.63 17.96 5.10
N GLN A 562 -17.18 18.82 6.01
CA GLN A 562 -16.21 19.89 5.70
C GLN A 562 -14.88 19.35 5.21
N HIS A 563 -14.35 18.32 5.84
CA HIS A 563 -13.12 17.65 5.39
C HIS A 563 -13.29 17.04 4.00
N LEU A 564 -14.41 16.35 3.75
CA LEU A 564 -14.72 15.76 2.44
C LEU A 564 -14.94 16.80 1.36
N GLN A 565 -15.63 17.90 1.66
CA GLN A 565 -15.77 19.03 0.74
C GLN A 565 -14.41 19.65 0.40
N THR A 566 -13.51 19.73 1.37
CA THR A 566 -12.15 20.21 1.14
C THR A 566 -11.39 19.26 0.21
N CYS A 567 -11.54 17.94 0.41
CA CYS A 567 -10.96 16.94 -0.48
C CYS A 567 -11.41 17.13 -1.94
N VAL A 568 -12.71 17.20 -2.18
CA VAL A 568 -13.24 17.33 -3.56
C VAL A 568 -12.94 18.69 -4.18
N ARG A 569 -12.79 19.76 -3.38
CA ARG A 569 -12.36 21.08 -3.85
C ARG A 569 -10.91 21.06 -4.33
N ILE A 570 -10.01 20.46 -3.56
CA ILE A 570 -8.58 20.38 -3.90
C ILE A 570 -8.36 19.37 -5.03
N ASN A 571 -9.00 18.21 -4.96
CA ASN A 571 -8.92 17.16 -5.98
C ASN A 571 -10.31 16.79 -6.54
N PRO A 572 -10.80 17.50 -7.57
CA PRO A 572 -12.10 17.21 -8.18
C PRO A 572 -12.23 15.82 -8.81
N ASN A 573 -11.15 15.04 -8.87
CA ASN A 573 -11.13 13.69 -9.42
C ASN A 573 -11.14 12.60 -8.35
N ASP A 574 -11.23 12.93 -7.07
CA ASP A 574 -11.27 11.93 -5.99
C ASP A 574 -12.68 11.31 -5.86
N SER A 575 -12.89 10.19 -6.55
CA SER A 575 -14.15 9.42 -6.48
C SER A 575 -14.48 8.91 -5.08
N ARG A 576 -13.46 8.62 -4.25
CA ARG A 576 -13.62 8.12 -2.86
C ARG A 576 -14.26 9.21 -2.00
N ALA A 577 -13.74 10.43 -2.10
CA ALA A 577 -14.26 11.56 -1.35
C ALA A 577 -15.69 11.91 -1.77
N TYR A 578 -16.02 11.83 -3.06
CA TYR A 578 -17.38 12.04 -3.54
C TYR A 578 -18.36 10.96 -3.03
N ALA A 579 -17.99 9.69 -3.09
CA ALA A 579 -18.84 8.60 -2.63
C ALA A 579 -19.10 8.71 -1.11
N LYS A 580 -18.05 8.96 -0.32
CA LYS A 580 -18.19 9.16 1.13
C LYS A 580 -18.98 10.44 1.47
N LEU A 581 -18.84 11.49 0.66
CA LEU A 581 -19.62 12.72 0.82
C LEU A 581 -21.11 12.49 0.54
N ALA A 582 -21.42 11.61 -0.41
CA ALA A 582 -22.80 11.25 -0.70
C ALA A 582 -23.48 10.55 0.48
N THR A 583 -22.83 9.55 1.08
CA THR A 583 -23.34 8.89 2.30
C THR A 583 -23.45 9.87 3.46
N ALA A 584 -22.42 10.72 3.69
CA ALA A 584 -22.43 11.69 4.79
C ALA A 584 -23.57 12.72 4.70
N TYR A 585 -23.98 13.12 3.49
CA TYR A 585 -25.17 13.97 3.33
C TYR A 585 -26.45 13.24 3.67
N LEU A 586 -26.61 11.95 3.30
CA LEU A 586 -27.77 11.16 3.69
C LEU A 586 -27.83 10.96 5.21
N ASP A 587 -26.72 10.61 5.84
CA ASP A 587 -26.62 10.43 7.27
C ASP A 587 -26.97 11.71 8.04
N ARG A 588 -26.53 12.88 7.51
CA ARG A 588 -26.89 14.18 8.09
C ARG A 588 -28.37 14.46 7.96
N PHE A 589 -28.96 14.20 6.79
CA PHE A 589 -30.40 14.35 6.59
C PHE A 589 -31.18 13.51 7.60
N GLN A 590 -30.87 12.22 7.73
CA GLN A 590 -31.55 11.31 8.66
C GLN A 590 -31.39 11.76 10.12
N ARG A 591 -30.20 12.18 10.52
CA ARG A 591 -29.94 12.70 11.87
C ARG A 591 -30.79 13.94 12.18
N LEU A 592 -30.79 14.91 11.28
CA LEU A 592 -31.58 16.15 11.45
C LEU A 592 -33.07 15.87 11.51
N GLN A 593 -33.56 14.81 10.84
CA GLN A 593 -34.95 14.34 10.96
C GLN A 593 -35.21 13.72 12.33
N SER A 594 -34.34 12.87 12.84
CA SER A 594 -34.48 12.23 14.15
C SER A 594 -34.50 13.26 15.31
N GLU A 595 -33.74 14.34 15.19
CA GLU A 595 -33.71 15.44 16.16
C GLU A 595 -35.00 16.29 16.15
N SER A 596 -35.75 16.28 15.04
CA SER A 596 -36.99 17.08 14.92
C SER A 596 -38.24 16.42 15.54
N GLY A 597 -38.13 15.19 16.05
CA GLY A 597 -39.22 14.45 16.67
C GLY A 597 -40.23 13.80 15.70
N ASN A 598 -40.12 14.08 14.40
CA ASN A 598 -40.93 13.48 13.34
C ASN A 598 -40.00 12.76 12.36
N ALA A 599 -39.28 11.76 12.87
CA ALA A 599 -38.33 11.00 12.07
C ALA A 599 -39.05 10.19 10.97
N ILE A 600 -38.72 10.47 9.72
CA ILE A 600 -39.15 9.69 8.56
C ILE A 600 -37.90 9.07 7.93
N THR A 601 -37.93 7.78 7.72
CA THR A 601 -36.83 7.08 7.03
C THR A 601 -36.83 7.43 5.54
N ILE A 602 -35.69 7.30 4.87
CA ILE A 602 -35.59 7.52 3.42
C ILE A 602 -36.51 6.55 2.65
N THR A 603 -36.68 5.33 3.16
CA THR A 603 -37.60 4.34 2.57
C THR A 603 -39.05 4.78 2.66
N GLU A 604 -39.50 5.28 3.83
CA GLU A 604 -40.85 5.85 3.99
C GLU A 604 -41.05 7.10 3.12
N LEU A 605 -40.06 8.00 3.11
CA LEU A 605 -40.07 9.19 2.27
C LEU A 605 -40.26 8.84 0.79
N ARG A 606 -39.53 7.83 0.32
CA ARG A 606 -39.68 7.29 -1.03
C ARG A 606 -41.10 6.75 -1.29
N GLY A 607 -41.65 6.01 -0.33
CA GLY A 607 -43.02 5.50 -0.40
C GLY A 607 -44.04 6.63 -0.50
N ILE A 608 -43.89 7.68 0.32
CA ILE A 608 -44.78 8.87 0.29
C ILE A 608 -44.72 9.56 -1.07
N VAL A 609 -43.51 9.82 -1.61
CA VAL A 609 -43.35 10.46 -2.90
C VAL A 609 -44.01 9.64 -4.04
N ARG A 610 -43.90 8.32 -4.00
CA ARG A 610 -44.48 7.42 -5.00
C ARG A 610 -45.99 7.34 -4.91
N SER A 611 -46.52 7.30 -3.69
CA SER A 611 -47.97 7.24 -3.47
C SER A 611 -48.64 8.59 -3.73
N SER A 612 -47.88 9.69 -3.79
CA SER A 612 -48.37 11.02 -4.09
C SER A 612 -48.36 11.25 -5.62
N GLU A 613 -49.43 11.78 -6.17
CA GLU A 613 -49.58 12.05 -7.62
C GLU A 613 -48.82 13.30 -8.04
N PHE A 614 -47.51 13.40 -7.76
CA PHE A 614 -46.67 14.49 -8.26
C PHE A 614 -46.49 14.40 -9.76
N THR A 615 -46.74 15.50 -10.47
CA THR A 615 -46.68 15.56 -11.92
C THR A 615 -45.25 15.87 -12.43
N SER A 616 -44.36 16.33 -11.59
CA SER A 616 -43.00 16.69 -11.97
C SER A 616 -42.01 16.61 -10.78
N ASN A 617 -40.72 16.39 -11.11
CA ASN A 617 -39.64 16.45 -10.13
C ASN A 617 -39.53 17.82 -9.43
N ARG A 618 -40.02 18.88 -10.06
CA ARG A 618 -40.08 20.21 -9.45
C ARG A 618 -41.08 20.26 -8.31
N GLU A 619 -42.27 19.68 -8.47
CA GLU A 619 -43.27 19.59 -7.40
C GLU A 619 -42.75 18.80 -6.20
N VAL A 620 -42.04 17.67 -6.46
CA VAL A 620 -41.37 16.91 -5.43
C VAL A 620 -40.34 17.79 -4.67
N ALA A 621 -39.55 18.58 -5.42
CA ALA A 621 -38.57 19.48 -4.82
C ALA A 621 -39.23 20.55 -3.93
N GLU A 622 -40.29 21.20 -4.43
CA GLU A 622 -41.03 22.23 -3.69
C GLU A 622 -41.73 21.63 -2.45
N TRP A 623 -42.26 20.42 -2.56
CA TRP A 623 -42.83 19.69 -1.43
C TRP A 623 -41.76 19.34 -0.36
N LEU A 624 -40.60 18.81 -0.77
CA LEU A 624 -39.50 18.50 0.14
C LEU A 624 -39.01 19.72 0.92
N VAL A 625 -38.92 20.88 0.26
CA VAL A 625 -38.53 22.14 0.93
C VAL A 625 -39.59 22.58 1.93
N ARG A 626 -40.90 22.42 1.65
CA ARG A 626 -41.96 22.72 2.60
C ARG A 626 -42.00 21.75 3.79
N ALA A 627 -41.80 20.46 3.51
CA ALA A 627 -41.87 19.41 4.54
C ALA A 627 -40.62 19.37 5.47
N PHE A 628 -39.42 19.56 4.88
CA PHE A 628 -38.15 19.33 5.60
C PHE A 628 -37.24 20.56 5.67
N GLY A 629 -37.65 21.71 5.08
CA GLY A 629 -36.87 22.93 5.14
C GLY A 629 -35.49 22.81 4.48
N LYS A 630 -34.50 23.39 5.16
CA LYS A 630 -33.11 23.48 4.65
C LYS A 630 -32.43 22.12 4.51
N CYS A 631 -32.80 21.12 5.34
CA CYS A 631 -32.14 19.81 5.29
C CYS A 631 -32.48 19.01 4.02
N SER A 632 -33.60 19.30 3.34
CA SER A 632 -33.94 18.71 2.04
C SER A 632 -32.81 18.87 1.01
N SER A 633 -32.03 19.96 1.09
CA SER A 633 -30.90 20.20 0.19
C SER A 633 -29.82 19.11 0.24
N ASP A 634 -29.73 18.39 1.37
CA ASP A 634 -28.74 17.33 1.52
C ASP A 634 -29.06 16.11 0.66
N LEU A 635 -30.33 15.81 0.40
CA LEU A 635 -30.74 14.78 -0.54
C LEU A 635 -30.23 15.05 -1.97
N TYR A 636 -30.37 16.30 -2.44
CA TYR A 636 -29.86 16.69 -3.75
C TYR A 636 -28.33 16.70 -3.81
N ARG A 637 -27.66 17.12 -2.70
CA ARG A 637 -26.21 17.07 -2.61
C ARG A 637 -25.69 15.64 -2.60
N ALA A 638 -26.39 14.71 -1.93
CA ALA A 638 -26.08 13.31 -1.94
C ALA A 638 -26.16 12.72 -3.37
N ASN A 639 -27.27 13.02 -4.09
CA ASN A 639 -27.44 12.60 -5.48
C ASN A 639 -26.29 13.10 -6.37
N LEU A 640 -25.99 14.41 -6.30
CA LEU A 640 -24.91 15.01 -7.10
C LEU A 640 -23.54 14.42 -6.78
N ALA A 641 -23.25 14.21 -5.50
CA ALA A 641 -21.99 13.61 -5.07
C ALA A 641 -21.87 12.15 -5.54
N ALA A 642 -22.92 11.34 -5.42
CA ALA A 642 -22.93 9.96 -5.89
C ALA A 642 -22.71 9.86 -7.41
N ARG A 643 -23.40 10.69 -8.20
CA ARG A 643 -23.18 10.76 -9.66
C ARG A 643 -21.74 11.16 -9.99
N ASN A 644 -21.21 12.16 -9.31
CA ASN A 644 -19.81 12.59 -9.47
C ASN A 644 -18.80 11.50 -9.12
N ALA A 645 -19.09 10.64 -8.16
CA ALA A 645 -18.25 9.48 -7.83
C ALA A 645 -18.22 8.48 -9.00
N LEU A 646 -19.39 8.11 -9.53
CA LEU A 646 -19.54 7.12 -10.61
C LEU A 646 -19.01 7.59 -11.97
N LEU A 647 -19.14 8.89 -12.28
CA LEU A 647 -18.55 9.47 -13.49
C LEU A 647 -17.03 9.36 -13.53
N ARG A 648 -16.39 9.29 -12.35
CA ARG A 648 -14.94 9.14 -12.21
C ARG A 648 -14.51 7.70 -12.08
N GLN A 649 -15.35 6.86 -11.46
CA GLN A 649 -15.04 5.47 -11.18
C GLN A 649 -16.31 4.64 -10.99
N PRO A 650 -16.63 3.74 -11.92
CA PRO A 650 -17.86 2.96 -11.89
C PRO A 650 -17.88 1.87 -10.82
N MET A 651 -16.76 1.63 -10.14
CA MET A 651 -16.60 0.57 -9.12
C MET A 651 -17.02 1.01 -7.71
N ARG A 652 -17.69 2.15 -7.53
CA ARG A 652 -18.17 2.66 -6.25
C ARG A 652 -19.55 2.14 -5.90
N GLY A 653 -19.63 0.95 -5.28
CA GLY A 653 -20.90 0.31 -4.89
C GLY A 653 -21.78 1.21 -4.02
N GLU A 654 -21.20 1.85 -3.01
CA GLU A 654 -21.88 2.80 -2.13
C GLU A 654 -22.58 3.95 -2.86
N ALA A 655 -22.02 4.42 -3.99
CA ALA A 655 -22.64 5.50 -4.77
C ALA A 655 -23.89 5.04 -5.52
N TYR A 656 -23.92 3.81 -6.04
CA TYR A 656 -25.14 3.24 -6.65
C TYR A 656 -26.25 3.10 -5.60
N VAL A 657 -25.92 2.66 -4.39
CA VAL A 657 -26.87 2.52 -3.29
C VAL A 657 -27.47 3.87 -2.91
N VAL A 658 -26.64 4.93 -2.80
CA VAL A 658 -27.13 6.26 -2.54
C VAL A 658 -28.10 6.71 -3.63
N LEU A 659 -27.76 6.49 -4.92
CA LEU A 659 -28.66 6.85 -6.04
C LEU A 659 -29.96 6.06 -6.03
N ALA A 660 -29.91 4.78 -5.64
CA ALA A 660 -31.13 3.98 -5.47
C ALA A 660 -32.03 4.56 -4.35
N GLN A 661 -31.42 4.97 -3.22
CA GLN A 661 -32.18 5.56 -2.10
C GLN A 661 -32.83 6.89 -2.42
N VAL A 662 -32.16 7.74 -3.22
CA VAL A 662 -32.66 9.08 -3.58
C VAL A 662 -33.19 9.16 -5.01
N GLY A 663 -33.43 8.04 -5.67
CA GLY A 663 -33.90 7.95 -7.06
C GLY A 663 -35.21 8.68 -7.33
N PHE A 664 -36.08 8.76 -6.31
CA PHE A 664 -37.32 9.50 -6.35
C PHE A 664 -37.16 11.01 -6.66
N LEU A 665 -35.98 11.60 -6.39
CA LEU A 665 -35.67 12.99 -6.75
C LEU A 665 -35.56 13.21 -8.27
N THR A 666 -35.24 12.17 -9.02
CA THR A 666 -35.00 12.21 -10.47
C THR A 666 -36.06 11.47 -11.26
N GLY A 667 -37.11 10.98 -10.59
CA GLY A 667 -38.19 10.25 -11.23
C GLY A 667 -37.81 8.82 -11.62
N ASN A 668 -36.80 8.22 -11.00
CA ASN A 668 -36.44 6.86 -11.25
C ASN A 668 -37.57 5.91 -10.83
N SER A 669 -37.87 4.92 -11.69
CA SER A 669 -38.83 3.88 -11.41
C SER A 669 -38.30 2.91 -10.32
N GLU A 670 -39.17 2.07 -9.80
CA GLU A 670 -38.79 0.97 -8.90
C GLU A 670 -37.78 0.02 -9.56
N HIS A 671 -37.97 -0.25 -10.81
CA HIS A 671 -37.11 -1.08 -11.62
C HIS A 671 -35.68 -0.46 -11.74
N ASP A 672 -35.59 0.86 -11.96
CA ASP A 672 -34.28 1.54 -12.00
C ASP A 672 -33.55 1.46 -10.67
N GLU A 673 -34.26 1.56 -9.54
CA GLU A 673 -33.67 1.45 -8.21
C GLU A 673 -33.15 0.03 -7.91
N GLU A 674 -33.93 -0.98 -8.29
CA GLU A 674 -33.50 -2.38 -8.19
C GLU A 674 -32.25 -2.65 -9.05
N GLN A 675 -32.21 -2.15 -10.26
CA GLN A 675 -31.05 -2.21 -11.15
C GLN A 675 -29.82 -1.55 -10.53
N LEU A 676 -29.97 -0.40 -9.87
CA LEU A 676 -28.87 0.27 -9.18
C LEU A 676 -28.35 -0.54 -7.99
N ILE A 677 -29.22 -1.15 -7.20
CA ILE A 677 -28.83 -2.06 -6.10
C ILE A 677 -28.13 -3.31 -6.66
N GLN A 678 -28.66 -3.88 -7.73
CA GLN A 678 -28.04 -5.01 -8.43
C GLN A 678 -26.64 -4.65 -8.91
N GLN A 679 -26.47 -3.48 -9.53
CA GLN A 679 -25.14 -2.99 -9.97
C GLN A 679 -24.18 -2.80 -8.79
N ALA A 680 -24.67 -2.29 -7.65
CA ALA A 680 -23.86 -2.17 -6.45
C ALA A 680 -23.37 -3.54 -5.96
N MET A 681 -24.24 -4.55 -5.96
CA MET A 681 -23.88 -5.92 -5.57
C MET A 681 -22.90 -6.56 -6.54
N GLU A 682 -22.99 -6.30 -7.86
CA GLU A 682 -22.05 -6.82 -8.84
C GLU A 682 -20.65 -6.24 -8.65
N VAL A 683 -20.53 -4.93 -8.35
CA VAL A 683 -19.21 -4.30 -8.16
C VAL A 683 -18.65 -4.47 -6.76
N ARG A 684 -19.49 -4.76 -5.76
CA ARG A 684 -19.11 -4.93 -4.34
C ARG A 684 -19.95 -5.98 -3.63
N PRO A 685 -19.81 -7.27 -3.99
CA PRO A 685 -20.64 -8.36 -3.46
C PRO A 685 -20.46 -8.62 -1.94
N TYR A 686 -19.41 -8.04 -1.32
CA TYR A 686 -19.06 -8.24 0.10
C TYR A 686 -19.07 -6.94 0.91
N GLU A 687 -19.78 -5.90 0.45
CA GLU A 687 -20.05 -4.73 1.28
C GLU A 687 -21.36 -4.91 2.05
N SER A 688 -21.25 -5.05 3.35
CA SER A 688 -22.37 -5.27 4.29
C SER A 688 -23.48 -4.22 4.14
N TYR A 689 -23.11 -2.95 3.98
CA TYR A 689 -24.06 -1.85 3.80
C TYR A 689 -24.94 -2.02 2.55
N ILE A 690 -24.41 -2.57 1.46
CA ILE A 690 -25.21 -2.82 0.22
C ILE A 690 -26.29 -3.89 0.50
N HIS A 691 -25.92 -4.98 1.18
CA HIS A 691 -26.88 -6.02 1.57
C HIS A 691 -27.93 -5.50 2.56
N TYR A 692 -27.53 -4.64 3.48
CA TYR A 692 -28.45 -4.00 4.43
C TYR A 692 -29.49 -3.16 3.69
N ILE A 693 -29.09 -2.29 2.76
CA ILE A 693 -30.02 -1.46 1.98
C ILE A 693 -30.89 -2.31 1.04
N ARG A 694 -30.32 -3.38 0.45
CA ARG A 694 -31.10 -4.35 -0.33
C ARG A 694 -32.20 -4.99 0.55
N GLY A 695 -31.86 -5.39 1.77
CA GLY A 695 -32.83 -5.94 2.74
C GLY A 695 -33.97 -4.97 3.02
N LEU A 696 -33.66 -3.68 3.27
CA LEU A 696 -34.68 -2.64 3.47
C LEU A 696 -35.55 -2.43 2.24
N SER A 697 -34.98 -2.43 1.04
CA SER A 697 -35.73 -2.27 -0.20
C SER A 697 -36.67 -3.43 -0.46
N MET A 698 -36.21 -4.67 -0.23
CA MET A 698 -37.02 -5.88 -0.40
C MET A 698 -38.13 -5.99 0.64
N ALA A 699 -37.87 -5.59 1.90
CA ALA A 699 -38.90 -5.51 2.93
C ALA A 699 -40.03 -4.53 2.54
N ALA A 700 -39.65 -3.34 2.03
CA ALA A 700 -40.60 -2.33 1.56
C ALA A 700 -41.47 -2.83 0.39
N ASN A 701 -40.93 -3.72 -0.44
CA ASN A 701 -41.64 -4.32 -1.59
C ASN A 701 -42.39 -5.63 -1.20
N GLY A 702 -42.46 -6.01 0.10
CA GLY A 702 -43.14 -7.19 0.59
C GLY A 702 -42.42 -8.53 0.34
N MET A 703 -41.18 -8.50 -0.16
CA MET A 703 -40.34 -9.70 -0.42
C MET A 703 -39.57 -10.11 0.85
N ILE A 704 -40.31 -10.59 1.84
CA ILE A 704 -39.80 -10.80 3.21
C ILE A 704 -38.64 -11.81 3.25
N ASP A 705 -38.75 -12.96 2.58
CA ASP A 705 -37.73 -14.01 2.61
C ASP A 705 -36.37 -13.50 2.03
N GLN A 706 -36.42 -12.80 0.91
CA GLN A 706 -35.23 -12.21 0.27
C GLN A 706 -34.65 -11.04 1.10
N SER A 707 -35.52 -10.31 1.79
CA SER A 707 -35.12 -9.28 2.75
C SER A 707 -34.33 -9.89 3.91
N LEU A 708 -34.85 -10.93 4.52
CA LEU A 708 -34.18 -11.63 5.63
C LEU A 708 -32.86 -12.27 5.21
N GLU A 709 -32.80 -12.88 4.04
CA GLU A 709 -31.53 -13.37 3.44
C GLU A 709 -30.51 -12.25 3.30
N SER A 710 -30.94 -11.08 2.81
CA SER A 710 -30.06 -9.91 2.64
C SER A 710 -29.57 -9.37 3.99
N PHE A 711 -30.41 -9.29 5.00
CA PHE A 711 -30.01 -8.90 6.35
C PHE A 711 -29.09 -9.93 7.01
N SER A 712 -29.34 -11.22 6.83
CA SER A 712 -28.45 -12.30 7.29
C SER A 712 -27.06 -12.16 6.66
N ARG A 713 -27.00 -11.88 5.35
CA ARG A 713 -25.73 -11.64 4.67
C ARG A 713 -25.02 -10.37 5.17
N ALA A 714 -25.76 -9.26 5.35
CA ALA A 714 -25.21 -8.03 5.90
C ALA A 714 -24.63 -8.23 7.29
N TYR A 715 -25.34 -8.98 8.15
CA TYR A 715 -24.91 -9.33 9.51
C TYR A 715 -23.62 -10.17 9.50
N ALA A 716 -23.55 -11.16 8.62
CA ALA A 716 -22.39 -12.05 8.50
C ALA A 716 -21.13 -11.30 8.02
N LEU A 717 -21.29 -10.24 7.19
CA LEU A 717 -20.20 -9.47 6.60
C LEU A 717 -19.63 -8.40 7.55
N ASP A 718 -20.46 -7.77 8.40
CA ASP A 718 -20.01 -6.70 9.29
C ASP A 718 -20.70 -6.76 10.66
N LYS A 719 -19.91 -7.04 11.67
CA LYS A 719 -20.37 -7.09 13.05
C LYS A 719 -20.74 -5.72 13.64
N ASP A 720 -20.20 -4.63 13.08
CA ASP A 720 -20.56 -3.27 13.50
C ASP A 720 -22.01 -2.93 13.15
N LEU A 721 -22.58 -3.55 12.09
CA LEU A 721 -24.01 -3.43 11.74
C LEU A 721 -24.95 -4.30 12.60
N SER A 722 -24.41 -5.19 13.41
CA SER A 722 -25.21 -6.15 14.20
C SER A 722 -26.25 -5.46 15.06
N GLN A 723 -25.88 -4.40 15.78
CA GLN A 723 -26.80 -3.65 16.64
C GLN A 723 -27.91 -2.99 15.83
N THR A 724 -27.60 -2.40 14.67
CA THR A 724 -28.58 -1.76 13.80
C THR A 724 -29.58 -2.76 13.23
N ILE A 725 -29.08 -3.93 12.76
CA ILE A 725 -29.94 -5.00 12.23
C ILE A 725 -30.83 -5.57 13.32
N VAL A 726 -30.29 -5.82 14.52
CA VAL A 726 -31.05 -6.32 15.65
C VAL A 726 -32.14 -5.32 16.05
N GLN A 727 -31.83 -4.06 16.22
CA GLN A 727 -32.81 -3.01 16.57
C GLN A 727 -33.88 -2.84 15.51
N GLY A 728 -33.53 -2.94 14.23
CA GLY A 728 -34.47 -2.83 13.12
C GLY A 728 -35.42 -4.02 12.98
N LEU A 729 -34.94 -5.24 13.25
CA LEU A 729 -35.71 -6.47 13.03
C LEU A 729 -36.43 -6.99 14.28
N SER A 730 -35.93 -6.73 15.50
CA SER A 730 -36.49 -7.24 16.74
C SER A 730 -37.94 -6.83 17.00
N PRO A 731 -38.50 -5.69 16.54
CA PRO A 731 -39.91 -5.40 16.69
C PRO A 731 -40.84 -6.32 15.88
N TYR A 732 -40.33 -6.88 14.78
CA TYR A 732 -41.12 -7.61 13.78
C TYR A 732 -40.93 -9.12 13.83
N LEU A 733 -39.80 -9.61 14.37
CA LEU A 733 -39.46 -11.04 14.39
C LEU A 733 -39.62 -11.63 15.81
N THR A 734 -39.93 -12.94 15.85
CA THR A 734 -39.83 -13.73 17.10
C THR A 734 -38.34 -14.07 17.34
N PRO A 735 -37.97 -14.39 18.60
CA PRO A 735 -36.57 -14.82 18.88
C PRO A 735 -36.14 -16.02 18.05
N GLU A 736 -36.99 -17.03 17.91
CA GLU A 736 -36.73 -18.24 17.13
C GLU A 736 -36.45 -17.91 15.68
N THR A 737 -37.33 -17.16 15.00
CA THR A 737 -37.15 -16.76 13.59
C THR A 737 -35.89 -15.91 13.41
N PHE A 738 -35.62 -15.01 14.38
CA PHE A 738 -34.41 -14.18 14.31
C PHE A 738 -33.14 -15.04 14.38
N ILE A 739 -33.07 -15.95 15.33
CA ILE A 739 -31.90 -16.80 15.57
C ILE A 739 -31.66 -17.77 14.40
N GLU A 740 -32.71 -18.39 13.88
CA GLU A 740 -32.59 -19.31 12.74
C GLU A 740 -32.16 -18.63 11.46
N THR A 741 -32.67 -17.43 11.19
CA THR A 741 -32.45 -16.72 9.94
C THR A 741 -31.13 -15.94 9.95
N ILE A 742 -30.89 -15.13 10.99
CA ILE A 742 -29.73 -14.22 11.06
C ILE A 742 -28.50 -14.95 11.60
N ARG A 743 -28.67 -15.98 12.44
CA ARG A 743 -27.59 -16.75 13.08
C ARG A 743 -26.62 -15.87 13.85
N PRO A 744 -27.10 -15.12 14.83
CA PRO A 744 -26.31 -14.16 15.56
C PRO A 744 -25.19 -14.83 16.36
N ASP A 745 -24.04 -14.16 16.44
CA ASP A 745 -22.99 -14.55 17.38
C ASP A 745 -23.35 -14.13 18.83
N SER A 746 -22.46 -14.40 19.78
CA SER A 746 -22.70 -14.07 21.20
C SER A 746 -22.96 -12.59 21.46
N VAL A 747 -22.41 -11.70 20.61
CA VAL A 747 -22.61 -10.25 20.68
C VAL A 747 -23.99 -9.87 20.13
N GLY A 748 -24.38 -10.47 19.01
CA GLY A 748 -25.69 -10.25 18.41
C GLY A 748 -26.84 -10.76 19.30
N LEU A 749 -26.66 -11.91 19.95
CA LEU A 749 -27.63 -12.41 20.95
C LEU A 749 -27.76 -11.46 22.15
N TRP A 750 -26.64 -10.89 22.60
CA TRP A 750 -26.67 -9.88 23.64
C TRP A 750 -27.43 -8.61 23.19
N HIS A 751 -27.20 -8.16 21.95
CA HIS A 751 -27.96 -7.03 21.43
C HIS A 751 -29.44 -7.34 21.29
N LEU A 752 -29.79 -8.57 20.89
CA LEU A 752 -31.19 -9.03 20.81
C LEU A 752 -31.86 -9.08 22.19
N PHE A 753 -31.17 -9.64 23.20
CA PHE A 753 -31.62 -9.63 24.58
C PHE A 753 -31.89 -8.20 25.09
N LYS A 754 -30.99 -7.27 24.83
CA LYS A 754 -31.12 -5.84 25.20
C LYS A 754 -32.20 -5.10 24.39
N ALA A 755 -32.41 -5.47 23.13
CA ALA A 755 -33.45 -4.88 22.31
C ALA A 755 -34.84 -5.24 22.86
N TYR A 756 -35.10 -6.52 23.20
CA TYR A 756 -36.35 -6.91 23.81
C TYR A 756 -36.55 -6.32 25.22
N GLU A 757 -35.48 -6.17 25.99
CA GLU A 757 -35.51 -5.43 27.27
C GLU A 757 -36.03 -4.00 27.08
N SER A 758 -35.46 -3.27 26.14
CA SER A 758 -35.81 -1.87 25.85
C SER A 758 -37.25 -1.71 25.31
N GLN A 759 -37.79 -2.75 24.66
CA GLN A 759 -39.13 -2.81 24.12
C GLN A 759 -40.17 -3.30 25.17
N GLY A 760 -39.74 -3.71 26.36
CA GLY A 760 -40.61 -4.27 27.40
C GLY A 760 -41.16 -5.66 27.06
N ARG A 761 -40.57 -6.38 26.09
CA ARG A 761 -40.98 -7.72 25.64
C ARG A 761 -40.31 -8.80 26.49
N LEU A 762 -40.78 -8.91 27.74
CA LEU A 762 -40.16 -9.79 28.74
C LEU A 762 -40.21 -11.28 28.37
N LYS A 763 -41.25 -11.75 27.67
CA LYS A 763 -41.35 -13.16 27.24
C LYS A 763 -40.27 -13.49 26.22
N GLU A 764 -40.11 -12.67 25.22
CA GLU A 764 -39.10 -12.85 24.16
C GLU A 764 -37.67 -12.66 24.69
N GLN A 765 -37.51 -11.76 25.66
CA GLN A 765 -36.23 -11.61 26.37
C GLN A 765 -35.88 -12.91 27.13
N GLN A 766 -36.87 -13.55 27.78
CA GLN A 766 -36.66 -14.81 28.48
C GLN A 766 -36.34 -15.95 27.52
N GLU A 767 -37.00 -16.02 26.36
CA GLU A 767 -36.71 -17.02 25.32
C GLU A 767 -35.28 -16.89 24.81
N VAL A 768 -34.78 -15.65 24.53
CA VAL A 768 -33.39 -15.42 24.15
C VAL A 768 -32.42 -15.84 25.26
N ALA A 769 -32.73 -15.51 26.51
CA ALA A 769 -31.88 -15.87 27.63
C ALA A 769 -31.79 -17.40 27.83
N GLN A 770 -32.90 -18.12 27.70
CA GLN A 770 -32.92 -19.57 27.75
C GLN A 770 -32.14 -20.19 26.61
N TRP A 771 -32.36 -19.71 25.39
CA TRP A 771 -31.61 -20.19 24.21
C TRP A 771 -30.11 -19.97 24.37
N TYR A 772 -29.69 -18.78 24.77
CA TYR A 772 -28.26 -18.44 24.97
C TYR A 772 -27.66 -19.33 26.06
N SER A 773 -28.37 -19.54 27.16
CA SER A 773 -27.88 -20.36 28.26
C SER A 773 -27.67 -21.82 27.87
N SER A 774 -28.50 -22.37 26.97
CA SER A 774 -28.39 -23.75 26.50
C SER A 774 -27.32 -23.95 25.40
N HIS A 775 -26.90 -22.89 24.70
CA HIS A 775 -25.96 -22.96 23.59
C HIS A 775 -24.63 -22.19 23.84
N ILE A 776 -24.34 -21.87 25.11
CA ILE A 776 -23.16 -21.06 25.44
C ILE A 776 -21.83 -21.73 25.02
N ASP A 777 -21.82 -23.08 25.07
CA ASP A 777 -20.64 -23.87 24.70
C ASP A 777 -20.24 -23.68 23.21
N ASP A 778 -21.21 -23.41 22.34
CA ASP A 778 -21.01 -23.17 20.93
C ASP A 778 -20.22 -21.85 20.67
N TYR A 779 -20.26 -20.93 21.65
CA TYR A 779 -19.57 -19.64 21.61
C TYR A 779 -18.25 -19.61 22.39
N MET A 780 -17.82 -20.73 22.99
CA MET A 780 -16.61 -20.83 23.81
C MET A 780 -15.35 -20.97 22.99
N SER A 781 -15.01 -19.96 22.20
CA SER A 781 -13.69 -19.86 21.56
C SER A 781 -12.58 -19.51 22.56
N LEU A 782 -11.30 -19.77 22.19
CA LEU A 782 -10.14 -19.35 23.00
C LEU A 782 -10.14 -17.82 23.23
N GLU A 783 -10.55 -17.04 22.25
CA GLU A 783 -10.64 -15.58 22.32
C GLU A 783 -11.74 -15.15 23.31
N ASN A 784 -12.91 -15.77 23.25
CA ASN A 784 -14.01 -15.48 24.18
C ASN A 784 -13.68 -15.88 25.62
N LYS A 785 -12.95 -16.96 25.85
CA LYS A 785 -12.51 -17.36 27.20
C LYS A 785 -11.59 -16.32 27.85
N GLN A 786 -10.83 -15.57 27.07
CA GLN A 786 -9.95 -14.48 27.55
C GLN A 786 -10.64 -13.11 27.55
N ASN A 787 -11.91 -13.02 27.17
CA ASN A 787 -12.67 -11.79 27.06
C ASN A 787 -13.57 -11.56 28.28
N LYS A 788 -13.19 -10.64 29.16
CA LYS A 788 -13.95 -10.26 30.36
C LYS A 788 -15.38 -9.82 30.03
N GLU A 789 -15.58 -9.13 28.90
CA GLU A 789 -16.90 -8.63 28.47
C GLU A 789 -17.82 -9.77 28.01
N PHE A 790 -17.29 -10.84 27.43
CA PHE A 790 -18.03 -12.04 27.12
C PHE A 790 -18.63 -12.66 28.41
N TRP A 791 -17.81 -12.87 29.43
CA TRP A 791 -18.26 -13.45 30.71
C TRP A 791 -19.22 -12.52 31.44
N ARG A 792 -19.05 -11.19 31.32
CA ARG A 792 -20.01 -10.23 31.89
C ARG A 792 -21.40 -10.37 31.26
N ARG A 793 -21.48 -10.53 29.95
CA ARG A 793 -22.76 -10.77 29.23
C ARG A 793 -23.40 -12.09 29.65
N CYS A 794 -22.61 -13.15 29.72
CA CYS A 794 -23.09 -14.47 30.20
C CYS A 794 -23.63 -14.39 31.63
N GLU A 795 -22.95 -13.71 32.53
CA GLU A 795 -23.36 -13.51 33.91
C GLU A 795 -24.74 -12.84 34.00
N VAL A 796 -24.95 -11.75 33.25
CA VAL A 796 -26.25 -11.05 33.25
C VAL A 796 -27.36 -11.95 32.70
N ILE A 797 -27.12 -12.71 31.65
CA ILE A 797 -28.10 -13.61 31.03
C ILE A 797 -28.43 -14.77 31.97
N TYR A 798 -27.43 -15.41 32.60
CA TYR A 798 -27.66 -16.47 33.59
C TYR A 798 -28.37 -15.96 34.82
N SER A 799 -28.06 -14.77 35.32
CA SER A 799 -28.76 -14.13 36.43
C SER A 799 -30.23 -13.87 36.09
N PHE A 800 -30.51 -13.38 34.86
CA PHE A 800 -31.88 -13.16 34.37
C PHE A 800 -32.66 -14.46 34.19
N SER A 801 -32.04 -15.54 33.70
CA SER A 801 -32.66 -16.84 33.54
C SER A 801 -32.82 -17.64 34.88
N GLY A 802 -32.37 -17.07 35.99
CA GLY A 802 -32.41 -17.72 37.31
C GLY A 802 -31.32 -18.79 37.55
N SER A 803 -30.37 -18.93 36.65
CA SER A 803 -29.26 -19.89 36.72
C SER A 803 -28.11 -19.37 37.57
N SER A 804 -28.35 -19.17 38.86
CA SER A 804 -27.44 -18.50 39.81
C SER A 804 -26.07 -19.16 39.91
N GLN A 805 -25.97 -20.50 39.80
CA GLN A 805 -24.68 -21.21 39.83
C GLN A 805 -23.82 -20.89 38.63
N GLN A 806 -24.40 -20.86 37.42
CA GLN A 806 -23.70 -20.51 36.18
C GLN A 806 -23.29 -19.04 36.19
N ALA A 807 -24.11 -18.14 36.73
CA ALA A 807 -23.75 -16.73 36.91
C ALA A 807 -22.55 -16.58 37.83
N ALA A 808 -22.50 -17.32 38.96
CA ALA A 808 -21.34 -17.33 39.86
C ALA A 808 -20.06 -17.86 39.15
N ASN A 809 -20.19 -18.89 38.32
CA ASN A 809 -19.06 -19.41 37.53
C ASN A 809 -18.53 -18.34 36.55
N CYS A 810 -19.40 -17.58 35.91
CA CYS A 810 -18.96 -16.45 35.05
C CYS A 810 -18.19 -15.38 35.84
N LEU A 811 -18.61 -15.07 37.08
CA LEU A 811 -17.87 -14.16 37.96
C LEU A 811 -16.51 -14.73 38.34
N ARG A 812 -16.38 -16.04 38.63
CA ARG A 812 -15.06 -16.67 38.85
C ARG A 812 -14.15 -16.51 37.65
N MET A 813 -14.62 -16.75 36.41
CA MET A 813 -13.85 -16.56 35.20
C MET A 813 -13.40 -15.10 35.00
N MET A 814 -14.24 -14.11 35.31
CA MET A 814 -13.88 -12.70 35.27
C MET A 814 -12.81 -12.32 36.31
N ILE A 815 -12.86 -12.92 37.48
CA ILE A 815 -11.87 -12.74 38.55
C ILE A 815 -10.53 -13.37 38.16
N GLU A 816 -10.51 -14.53 37.51
CA GLU A 816 -9.28 -15.10 36.95
C GLU A 816 -8.58 -14.13 35.99
N LEU A 817 -9.37 -13.45 35.15
CA LEU A 817 -8.86 -12.43 34.24
C LEU A 817 -8.49 -11.09 34.92
N SER A 818 -9.07 -10.81 36.12
CA SER A 818 -8.86 -9.57 36.87
C SER A 818 -8.88 -9.84 38.39
N PRO A 819 -7.83 -10.44 38.99
CA PRO A 819 -7.85 -10.96 40.35
C PRO A 819 -8.05 -9.90 41.46
N ASN A 820 -7.80 -8.64 41.17
CA ASN A 820 -7.86 -7.54 42.11
C ASN A 820 -9.08 -6.60 41.93
N ASP A 821 -10.07 -7.03 41.13
CA ASP A 821 -11.27 -6.24 40.92
C ASP A 821 -12.25 -6.38 42.13
N PHE A 822 -12.35 -5.30 42.93
CA PHE A 822 -13.15 -5.24 44.11
C PHE A 822 -14.65 -5.55 43.83
N ASN A 823 -15.21 -4.95 42.79
CA ASN A 823 -16.63 -5.09 42.46
C ASN A 823 -17.00 -6.51 42.05
N LEU A 824 -16.11 -7.18 41.31
CA LEU A 824 -16.34 -8.57 40.91
C LEU A 824 -16.29 -9.51 42.11
N LYS A 825 -15.32 -9.35 43.00
CA LYS A 825 -15.21 -10.16 44.22
C LYS A 825 -16.40 -9.94 45.16
N LYS A 826 -16.82 -8.70 45.36
CA LYS A 826 -17.99 -8.36 46.11
C LYS A 826 -19.24 -9.04 45.53
N LYS A 827 -19.42 -8.92 44.19
CA LYS A 827 -20.59 -9.54 43.49
C LYS A 827 -20.57 -11.06 43.60
N LEU A 828 -19.38 -11.68 43.44
CA LEU A 828 -19.24 -13.12 43.63
C LEU A 828 -19.55 -13.55 45.06
N GLY A 829 -19.01 -12.87 46.08
CA GLY A 829 -19.25 -13.20 47.48
C GLY A 829 -20.73 -13.10 47.84
N LEU A 830 -21.48 -12.11 47.35
CA LEU A 830 -22.92 -11.98 47.54
C LEU A 830 -23.70 -13.09 46.79
N ALA A 831 -23.28 -13.44 45.57
CA ALA A 831 -23.89 -14.50 44.79
C ALA A 831 -23.73 -15.87 45.47
N LEU A 832 -22.52 -16.17 45.96
CA LEU A 832 -22.19 -17.40 46.69
C LEU A 832 -22.96 -17.53 48.01
N LEU A 833 -23.13 -16.41 48.73
CA LEU A 833 -23.96 -16.39 49.93
C LEU A 833 -25.42 -16.77 49.62
N ASN A 834 -25.97 -16.26 48.52
CA ASN A 834 -27.32 -16.61 48.11
C ASN A 834 -27.45 -18.07 47.65
N LEU A 835 -26.39 -18.68 47.18
CA LEU A 835 -26.31 -20.09 46.78
C LEU A 835 -26.08 -21.04 47.99
N GLY A 836 -25.75 -20.48 49.15
CA GLY A 836 -25.43 -21.28 50.34
C GLY A 836 -23.97 -21.78 50.38
N GLU A 837 -23.09 -21.34 49.45
CA GLU A 837 -21.67 -21.68 49.42
C GLU A 837 -20.90 -20.80 50.41
N ILE A 838 -21.19 -20.97 51.72
CA ILE A 838 -20.76 -20.05 52.78
C ILE A 838 -19.27 -19.91 52.92
N GLN A 839 -18.50 -20.96 52.76
CA GLN A 839 -17.04 -20.95 52.90
C GLN A 839 -16.33 -20.08 51.84
N GLU A 840 -16.70 -20.21 50.56
CA GLU A 840 -16.17 -19.40 49.49
C GLU A 840 -16.67 -17.96 49.59
N ALA A 841 -17.96 -17.75 49.91
CA ALA A 841 -18.52 -16.44 50.14
C ALA A 841 -17.76 -15.64 51.20
N LEU A 842 -17.43 -16.33 52.33
CA LEU A 842 -16.67 -15.73 53.43
C LEU A 842 -15.29 -15.23 52.93
N GLY A 843 -14.54 -16.06 52.22
CA GLY A 843 -13.21 -15.66 51.70
C GLY A 843 -13.23 -14.45 50.79
N GLU A 844 -14.19 -14.38 49.86
CA GLU A 844 -14.29 -13.25 48.93
C GLU A 844 -14.78 -11.96 49.64
N LEU A 845 -15.73 -12.07 50.59
CA LEU A 845 -16.26 -10.93 51.34
C LEU A 845 -15.26 -10.42 52.39
N GLU A 846 -14.46 -11.25 53.07
CA GLU A 846 -13.39 -10.84 53.96
C GLU A 846 -12.28 -10.12 53.18
N TRP A 847 -11.93 -10.59 51.98
CA TRP A 847 -11.01 -9.89 51.11
C TRP A 847 -11.52 -8.50 50.75
N CYS A 848 -12.84 -8.36 50.51
CA CYS A 848 -13.46 -7.06 50.23
C CYS A 848 -13.47 -6.18 51.49
N GLN A 849 -13.79 -6.72 52.68
CA GLN A 849 -13.80 -5.96 53.90
C GLN A 849 -12.47 -5.37 54.27
N MET A 850 -11.37 -6.12 54.05
CA MET A 850 -10.00 -5.60 54.28
C MET A 850 -9.65 -4.40 53.41
N ARG A 851 -10.29 -4.24 52.23
CA ARG A 851 -10.00 -3.15 51.30
C ARG A 851 -10.99 -1.99 51.36
N ALA A 852 -12.24 -2.27 51.75
CA ALA A 852 -13.25 -1.26 51.93
C ALA A 852 -14.03 -1.56 53.24
N PRO A 853 -13.43 -1.24 54.40
CA PRO A 853 -14.03 -1.53 55.72
C PRO A 853 -15.37 -0.86 55.94
N GLU A 854 -15.72 0.20 55.22
CA GLU A 854 -16.98 0.93 55.36
C GLU A 854 -18.07 0.51 54.36
N ASP A 855 -17.84 -0.51 53.52
CA ASP A 855 -18.87 -1.01 52.61
C ASP A 855 -20.01 -1.68 53.37
N ILE A 856 -21.21 -1.09 53.31
CA ILE A 856 -22.37 -1.48 54.09
C ILE A 856 -22.88 -2.87 53.70
N GLU A 857 -22.86 -3.21 52.38
CA GLU A 857 -23.34 -4.48 51.86
C GLU A 857 -22.40 -5.62 52.26
N VAL A 858 -21.11 -5.42 52.20
CA VAL A 858 -20.11 -6.42 52.66
C VAL A 858 -20.23 -6.66 54.16
N LYS A 859 -20.40 -5.60 54.98
CA LYS A 859 -20.59 -5.73 56.41
C LYS A 859 -21.87 -6.52 56.74
N ALA A 860 -22.97 -6.20 56.09
CA ALA A 860 -24.25 -6.90 56.30
C ALA A 860 -24.20 -8.37 55.91
N ALA A 861 -23.54 -8.67 54.78
CA ALA A 861 -23.35 -10.05 54.30
C ALA A 861 -22.49 -10.88 55.28
N LEU A 862 -21.37 -10.32 55.77
CA LEU A 862 -20.51 -11.00 56.75
C LEU A 862 -21.22 -11.20 58.12
N GLN A 863 -22.04 -10.22 58.59
CA GLN A 863 -22.87 -10.39 59.81
C GLN A 863 -23.85 -11.50 59.64
N LYS A 864 -24.51 -11.66 58.47
CA LYS A 864 -25.42 -12.74 58.17
C LYS A 864 -24.70 -14.11 58.21
N ILE A 865 -23.54 -14.23 57.59
CA ILE A 865 -22.72 -15.44 57.59
C ILE A 865 -22.36 -15.84 59.03
N HIS A 866 -21.89 -14.89 59.86
CA HIS A 866 -21.49 -15.15 61.21
C HIS A 866 -22.69 -15.52 62.12
N ALA A 867 -23.90 -15.01 61.86
CA ALA A 867 -25.12 -15.39 62.53
C ALA A 867 -25.53 -16.84 62.20
N ASP A 868 -25.53 -17.19 60.91
CA ASP A 868 -25.90 -18.52 60.40
C ASP A 868 -24.93 -19.61 60.90
N VAL A 869 -23.64 -19.35 60.97
CA VAL A 869 -22.60 -20.28 61.51
C VAL A 869 -22.77 -20.48 63.01
N ARG A 870 -23.20 -19.47 63.78
CA ARG A 870 -23.48 -19.61 65.23
C ARG A 870 -24.72 -20.44 65.51
N VAL A 871 -25.75 -20.38 64.68
CA VAL A 871 -26.98 -21.15 64.82
C VAL A 871 -26.78 -22.60 64.35
N GLY A 872 -25.93 -22.84 63.32
CA GLY A 872 -25.64 -24.21 62.83
C GLY A 872 -24.68 -25.00 63.73
N GLY A 873 -23.88 -24.35 64.59
CA GLY A 873 -22.95 -25.00 65.51
C GLY A 873 -23.59 -25.44 66.83
N THR A 874 -24.86 -25.23 66.98
CA THR A 874 -25.65 -25.65 68.15
C THR A 874 -26.62 -26.80 67.89
N ARG A 875 -26.51 -27.51 66.77
CA ARG A 875 -27.25 -28.77 66.50
C ARG A 875 -26.33 -29.99 66.41
#